data_5088b5c7e2ed1f5376769ef812d51709
#
_entry.id   5088b5c7e2ed1f5376769ef812d51709
#
_cell.length_a   1.000
_cell.length_b   1.000
_cell.length_c   1.000
_cell.angle_alpha   90.00
_cell.angle_beta   90.00
_cell.angle_gamma   90.00
#
_symmetry.space_group_name_H-M   'P 1'
#
loop_
_entity.id
_entity.type
_entity.pdbx_description
1 polymer ?
#
loop_
_entity_poly.entity_id
_entity_poly.type
_entity_poly.pdbx_seq_one_letter_code
_entity_poly.pdbx_strand_id
1 'polypeptide(L)'
;STVPYGSPGNWSPVGLSGYAFLESPGVPDDHKDNDSDGLTDEKRNNNASTFIENPDQDPFLQIPFRDTTLFREFYGYAWRPHWDADENANWRSYFDINENGKWDKDEPLHDDVGADGIGPFDEGYTDPDFDGSEGNGIPDQGEPNFGILDKDESDQLGLTGFAIFPVHKYELNRDEENWQVLSALPEPHGSSLIGVNLANYFSSYLFSMNGRNTYSAETGENGEKGETERFSMALIFGINQNDLFRRKKTVQQIYNASYRFAKPPDKPILKAIAGDGRVTLSWDDRAEKTFDAFYQKYNFEGYRIYRSTESAFIENKIITDAYGKPTFRNPIAQFDLIDGIKGLHEIDVNGAKFHLGDDTGLRHSFIDETAQNGQTYYYAVSAYDQGFTTTTIEGEFLGIPPSETTTNFKIDIFGNISTDINTAVVTPRAPAAGHIPPEINSFSASGPGTGSLSIDILEPDSVKNNYTYRLEFSETTIYSNETQPLYSLIDYTTNDTLFKNVVMVSEEEQTFVKHGISLSIYNDTTVTVDFNNTEWIEGNSNYIVDVGFDSRFTSAYRGKKRDYPADFEIYLVEPGMGDTSLPATGFSKPIPSNIIIKNITEGINHFQFIFRDENEDEIFNAGDAIFLAFGDSLGKRAEGFSDAKVSWSISLVKDTTIAEEDQIHPEFGDIFRVSSKKPFRNGEYFQFTSTAQLFDRTLAVRELDNITVVPNPYVGAASWEPTSNTAGRGERRIFFTHLPSECTIRIYTLAGKHVETIEHYSTISDGQEAWNLVSKDGMDIAFGIYVYHVYAPGIGEKIGRLAIIK
;
A
#
# COMPACT_ATOMS: atom_id res chain seq x y z
N SER A 1 35.32 19.09 -18.78
CA SER A 1 35.68 19.44 -17.40
C SER A 1 36.76 20.52 -17.40
N THR A 2 36.42 21.72 -17.01
CA THR A 2 37.39 22.80 -16.83
C THR A 2 37.98 22.70 -15.45
N VAL A 3 39.25 22.34 -15.40
CA VAL A 3 40.06 22.42 -14.21
C VAL A 3 40.30 23.91 -13.89
N PRO A 4 39.96 24.44 -12.71
CA PRO A 4 40.27 25.82 -12.36
C PRO A 4 41.77 26.01 -12.33
N TYR A 5 42.24 26.99 -13.06
CA TYR A 5 43.65 27.33 -13.17
C TYR A 5 44.14 27.85 -11.79
N GLY A 6 45.01 27.12 -11.14
CA GLY A 6 45.81 27.67 -10.06
C GLY A 6 45.65 27.19 -8.62
N SER A 7 44.95 26.05 -8.38
CA SER A 7 44.93 25.50 -6.98
C SER A 7 45.48 24.08 -6.96
N PRO A 8 46.62 23.82 -6.35
CA PRO A 8 47.09 22.46 -6.12
C PRO A 8 46.41 21.85 -4.90
N GLY A 9 45.80 20.67 -5.10
CA GLY A 9 45.29 19.79 -4.04
C GLY A 9 43.80 19.91 -3.76
N ASN A 10 43.14 18.75 -3.66
CA ASN A 10 41.71 18.50 -3.49
C ASN A 10 40.84 18.76 -4.73
N TRP A 11 41.05 17.96 -5.73
CA TRP A 11 40.16 17.86 -6.87
C TRP A 11 38.96 16.97 -6.50
N SER A 12 37.77 17.54 -6.29
CA SER A 12 36.53 16.77 -6.41
C SER A 12 36.28 16.51 -7.88
N PRO A 13 35.75 15.34 -8.27
CA PRO A 13 35.32 15.11 -9.64
C PRO A 13 34.35 16.21 -10.06
N VAL A 14 34.65 16.91 -11.18
CA VAL A 14 33.75 17.91 -11.73
C VAL A 14 32.73 17.18 -12.57
N GLY A 15 31.43 17.34 -12.27
CA GLY A 15 30.34 16.82 -13.07
C GLY A 15 30.26 17.47 -14.46
N LEU A 16 29.36 16.96 -15.27
CA LEU A 16 28.97 17.51 -16.56
C LEU A 16 27.68 18.31 -16.40
N SER A 17 27.51 19.33 -17.24
CA SER A 17 26.23 20.03 -17.38
C SER A 17 25.85 20.07 -18.84
N GLY A 18 24.54 20.09 -19.11
CA GLY A 18 23.99 20.17 -20.46
C GLY A 18 22.64 20.89 -20.46
N TYR A 19 22.25 21.35 -21.61
CA TYR A 19 20.91 21.86 -21.84
C TYR A 19 20.10 20.77 -22.56
N ALA A 20 18.91 20.47 -22.06
CA ALA A 20 17.92 19.66 -22.73
C ALA A 20 16.83 20.60 -23.27
N PHE A 21 16.55 20.51 -24.53
CA PHE A 21 15.40 21.14 -25.16
C PHE A 21 14.28 20.13 -25.12
N LEU A 22 13.19 20.49 -24.49
CA LEU A 22 12.06 19.62 -24.19
C LEU A 22 10.94 19.86 -25.21
N GLU A 23 10.90 21.09 -25.71
CA GLU A 23 9.96 21.55 -26.69
C GLU A 23 10.63 22.68 -27.49
N SER A 24 10.43 22.72 -28.80
CA SER A 24 10.82 23.80 -29.65
C SER A 24 9.84 23.90 -30.84
N PRO A 25 9.61 25.07 -31.40
CA PRO A 25 8.72 25.22 -32.56
C PRO A 25 9.05 24.24 -33.67
N GLY A 26 8.04 23.59 -34.20
CA GLY A 26 8.14 22.59 -35.26
C GLY A 26 7.62 23.12 -36.62
N VAL A 27 7.61 22.23 -37.63
CA VAL A 27 7.12 22.54 -38.96
C VAL A 27 6.01 21.56 -39.34
N PRO A 28 4.74 21.90 -39.03
CA PRO A 28 3.62 20.98 -39.21
C PRO A 28 3.07 20.94 -40.65
N ASP A 29 3.85 21.33 -41.64
CA ASP A 29 3.42 21.42 -43.07
C ASP A 29 4.49 20.90 -44.04
N ASP A 30 5.46 20.10 -43.59
CA ASP A 30 6.56 19.68 -44.47
C ASP A 30 6.42 18.24 -45.01
N HIS A 31 5.30 17.59 -44.69
CA HIS A 31 4.93 16.24 -45.05
C HIS A 31 5.92 15.16 -44.58
N LYS A 32 6.45 15.36 -43.37
CA LYS A 32 7.29 14.40 -42.67
C LYS A 32 6.80 14.22 -41.25
N ASP A 33 6.96 13.07 -40.73
CA ASP A 33 6.83 12.78 -39.31
C ASP A 33 8.15 13.25 -38.65
N ASN A 34 8.11 14.42 -38.00
CA ASN A 34 9.29 15.07 -37.46
C ASN A 34 9.64 14.63 -36.04
N ASP A 35 8.70 14.11 -35.27
CA ASP A 35 8.88 13.62 -33.90
C ASP A 35 8.92 12.08 -33.80
N SER A 36 8.65 11.42 -34.94
CA SER A 36 8.70 9.97 -35.08
C SER A 36 7.67 9.22 -34.23
N ASP A 37 6.47 9.77 -34.14
CA ASP A 37 5.34 9.19 -33.41
C ASP A 37 4.39 8.39 -34.30
N GLY A 38 4.52 8.52 -35.62
CA GLY A 38 3.72 7.82 -36.64
C GLY A 38 2.59 8.66 -37.24
N LEU A 39 2.43 9.91 -36.82
CA LEU A 39 1.57 10.90 -37.42
C LEU A 39 2.40 11.83 -38.32
N THR A 40 1.75 12.67 -39.10
CA THR A 40 2.43 13.58 -40.03
C THR A 40 1.63 14.85 -40.17
N ASP A 41 2.25 15.99 -39.96
CA ASP A 41 1.65 17.32 -40.07
C ASP A 41 0.47 17.55 -39.09
N GLU A 42 0.44 16.95 -37.90
CA GLU A 42 -0.58 17.23 -36.92
C GLU A 42 -0.46 18.65 -36.35
N LYS A 43 -1.60 19.25 -36.00
CA LYS A 43 -1.71 20.66 -35.62
C LYS A 43 -2.68 20.85 -34.43
N ARG A 44 -2.31 21.73 -33.50
CA ARG A 44 -3.08 22.05 -32.31
C ARG A 44 -4.19 23.10 -32.49
N ASN A 45 -4.46 23.56 -33.67
CA ASN A 45 -5.44 24.63 -33.92
C ASN A 45 -6.74 24.15 -34.58
N ASN A 46 -7.04 22.87 -34.45
CA ASN A 46 -8.23 22.22 -34.98
C ASN A 46 -9.47 22.50 -34.10
N ASN A 47 -10.63 21.98 -34.46
CA ASN A 47 -11.86 22.25 -33.75
C ASN A 47 -12.10 21.30 -32.59
N ALA A 48 -11.71 21.67 -31.39
CA ALA A 48 -11.82 20.90 -30.16
C ALA A 48 -13.24 20.41 -29.80
N SER A 49 -14.27 20.99 -30.35
CA SER A 49 -15.66 20.63 -30.05
C SER A 49 -16.22 19.48 -30.89
N THR A 50 -15.45 18.95 -31.80
CA THR A 50 -15.85 17.88 -32.73
C THR A 50 -15.21 16.57 -32.35
N PHE A 51 -16.01 15.54 -32.08
CA PHE A 51 -15.50 14.18 -31.84
C PHE A 51 -15.48 13.40 -33.14
N ILE A 52 -14.35 12.78 -33.46
CA ILE A 52 -14.11 11.98 -34.66
C ILE A 52 -14.34 10.51 -34.31
N GLU A 53 -15.50 9.95 -34.63
CA GLU A 53 -15.83 8.55 -34.34
C GLU A 53 -15.02 7.57 -35.19
N ASN A 54 -14.69 7.95 -36.41
CA ASN A 54 -13.92 7.12 -37.32
C ASN A 54 -12.58 7.81 -37.64
N PRO A 55 -11.48 7.34 -37.05
CA PRO A 55 -10.15 7.93 -37.26
C PRO A 55 -9.72 8.00 -38.73
N ASP A 56 -10.21 7.10 -39.58
CA ASP A 56 -9.90 7.10 -41.03
C ASP A 56 -10.61 8.22 -41.80
N GLN A 57 -11.49 8.97 -41.16
CA GLN A 57 -12.22 10.11 -41.75
C GLN A 57 -11.78 11.44 -41.18
N ASP A 58 -10.72 11.47 -40.42
CA ASP A 58 -10.16 12.72 -39.91
C ASP A 58 -9.75 13.62 -41.08
N PRO A 59 -10.27 14.86 -41.19
CA PRO A 59 -10.01 15.75 -42.28
C PRO A 59 -8.58 16.32 -42.29
N PHE A 60 -7.89 16.30 -41.16
CA PHE A 60 -6.56 16.86 -40.97
C PHE A 60 -5.45 15.82 -41.12
N LEU A 61 -5.71 14.55 -40.81
CA LEU A 61 -4.76 13.49 -41.00
C LEU A 61 -4.95 12.82 -42.36
N GLN A 62 -4.07 13.11 -43.31
CA GLN A 62 -4.08 12.46 -44.60
C GLN A 62 -3.54 11.04 -44.50
N ILE A 63 -4.41 10.04 -44.74
CA ILE A 63 -4.14 8.62 -44.62
C ILE A 63 -2.80 8.15 -45.22
N PRO A 64 -2.30 8.67 -46.37
CA PRO A 64 -1.03 8.27 -46.97
C PRO A 64 0.21 8.54 -46.11
N PHE A 65 0.12 9.42 -45.16
CA PHE A 65 1.25 9.88 -44.34
C PHE A 65 1.25 9.35 -42.92
N ARG A 66 0.37 8.40 -42.60
CA ARG A 66 0.26 7.80 -41.27
C ARG A 66 0.95 6.44 -41.19
N ASP A 67 1.90 6.27 -40.30
CA ASP A 67 2.49 4.99 -39.94
C ASP A 67 1.86 4.37 -38.68
N THR A 68 0.88 3.49 -38.87
CA THR A 68 0.16 2.84 -37.80
C THR A 68 1.00 1.88 -36.93
N THR A 69 2.14 1.44 -37.46
CA THR A 69 3.06 0.58 -36.72
C THR A 69 3.87 1.43 -35.75
N LEU A 70 4.44 2.52 -36.25
CA LEU A 70 5.21 3.46 -35.46
C LEU A 70 4.34 4.12 -34.38
N PHE A 71 3.10 4.54 -34.74
CA PHE A 71 2.11 5.05 -33.81
C PHE A 71 1.87 4.10 -32.64
N ARG A 72 1.66 2.81 -32.93
CA ARG A 72 1.46 1.79 -31.89
C ARG A 72 2.69 1.54 -31.01
N GLU A 73 3.88 1.63 -31.60
CA GLU A 73 5.13 1.52 -30.86
C GLU A 73 5.35 2.72 -29.93
N PHE A 74 4.97 3.91 -30.39
CA PHE A 74 5.15 5.15 -29.63
C PHE A 74 4.12 5.30 -28.51
N TYR A 75 2.81 5.22 -28.83
CA TYR A 75 1.73 5.45 -27.88
C TYR A 75 1.30 4.18 -27.10
N GLY A 76 1.64 2.98 -27.57
CA GLY A 76 1.26 1.72 -26.91
C GLY A 76 -0.15 1.22 -27.23
N TYR A 77 -0.93 1.94 -28.03
CA TYR A 77 -2.28 1.58 -28.46
C TYR A 77 -2.48 1.77 -29.96
N ALA A 78 -3.55 1.18 -30.50
CA ALA A 78 -3.91 1.35 -31.89
C ALA A 78 -4.67 2.67 -32.10
N TRP A 79 -4.59 3.23 -33.31
CA TRP A 79 -5.41 4.37 -33.74
C TRP A 79 -6.88 4.18 -33.36
N ARG A 80 -7.50 5.20 -32.76
CA ARG A 80 -8.85 5.10 -32.19
C ARG A 80 -9.63 6.41 -32.36
N PRO A 81 -10.96 6.42 -32.08
CA PRO A 81 -11.75 7.64 -32.03
C PRO A 81 -11.16 8.69 -31.09
N HIS A 82 -11.18 9.97 -31.49
CA HIS A 82 -10.52 11.06 -30.80
C HIS A 82 -11.27 12.38 -30.99
N TRP A 83 -10.89 13.41 -30.28
CA TRP A 83 -11.37 14.76 -30.51
C TRP A 83 -10.55 15.40 -31.62
N ASP A 84 -11.21 16.23 -32.48
CA ASP A 84 -10.52 17.06 -33.45
C ASP A 84 -9.63 18.04 -32.66
N ALA A 85 -8.37 18.15 -32.97
CA ALA A 85 -7.29 18.74 -32.17
C ALA A 85 -6.67 17.86 -31.05
N ASP A 86 -6.94 16.57 -31.07
CA ASP A 86 -6.29 15.53 -30.29
C ASP A 86 -6.06 14.32 -31.21
N GLU A 87 -5.33 14.55 -32.30
CA GLU A 87 -5.15 13.57 -33.37
C GLU A 87 -4.41 12.33 -32.92
N ASN A 88 -3.55 12.44 -31.92
CA ASN A 88 -2.88 11.31 -31.30
C ASN A 88 -3.79 10.52 -30.33
N ALA A 89 -5.00 11.01 -30.03
CA ALA A 89 -5.99 10.41 -29.18
C ALA A 89 -5.48 10.08 -27.75
N ASN A 90 -4.64 10.93 -27.19
CA ASN A 90 -4.07 10.72 -25.87
C ASN A 90 -4.89 11.39 -24.75
N TRP A 91 -5.72 12.39 -25.05
CA TRP A 91 -6.63 12.98 -24.06
C TRP A 91 -7.71 12.01 -23.60
N ARG A 92 -7.93 11.94 -22.30
CA ARG A 92 -8.96 11.10 -21.65
C ARG A 92 -9.62 11.86 -20.52
N SER A 93 -10.93 11.75 -20.41
CA SER A 93 -11.65 12.41 -19.33
C SER A 93 -11.39 11.79 -17.94
N TYR A 94 -11.26 10.47 -17.83
CA TYR A 94 -11.09 9.77 -16.54
C TYR A 94 -10.29 8.48 -16.69
N PHE A 95 -9.87 7.94 -15.54
CA PHE A 95 -9.28 6.61 -15.45
C PHE A 95 -10.39 5.58 -15.24
N ASP A 96 -10.70 4.78 -16.25
CA ASP A 96 -11.60 3.65 -16.14
C ASP A 96 -10.87 2.49 -15.44
N ILE A 97 -10.84 2.53 -14.09
CA ILE A 97 -10.09 1.55 -13.28
C ILE A 97 -10.75 0.18 -13.33
N ASN A 98 -12.07 0.14 -13.45
CA ASN A 98 -12.84 -1.08 -13.46
C ASN A 98 -13.19 -1.60 -14.87
N GLU A 99 -12.69 -0.91 -15.91
CA GLU A 99 -12.84 -1.27 -17.34
C GLU A 99 -14.31 -1.39 -17.81
N ASN A 100 -15.22 -0.60 -17.21
CA ASN A 100 -16.63 -0.64 -17.56
C ASN A 100 -17.06 0.33 -18.67
N GLY A 101 -16.16 1.23 -19.11
CA GLY A 101 -16.38 2.23 -20.14
C GLY A 101 -17.26 3.40 -19.70
N LYS A 102 -17.36 3.64 -18.38
CA LYS A 102 -18.15 4.76 -17.80
C LYS A 102 -17.38 5.31 -16.60
N TRP A 103 -17.46 6.62 -16.43
CA TRP A 103 -16.93 7.23 -15.22
C TRP A 103 -17.77 6.88 -13.99
N ASP A 104 -17.12 6.37 -12.98
CA ASP A 104 -17.67 6.11 -11.66
C ASP A 104 -17.08 7.14 -10.66
N LYS A 105 -17.87 7.47 -9.63
CA LYS A 105 -17.52 8.55 -8.68
C LYS A 105 -16.18 8.35 -7.96
N ASP A 106 -15.72 7.11 -7.85
CA ASP A 106 -14.48 6.77 -7.16
C ASP A 106 -13.29 6.66 -8.14
N GLU A 107 -13.52 6.92 -9.43
CA GLU A 107 -12.49 6.96 -10.44
C GLU A 107 -11.94 8.38 -10.60
N PRO A 108 -10.60 8.54 -10.58
CA PRO A 108 -10.00 9.86 -10.73
C PRO A 108 -10.15 10.39 -12.15
N LEU A 109 -10.22 11.71 -12.27
CA LEU A 109 -10.11 12.39 -13.56
C LEU A 109 -8.72 12.14 -14.15
N HIS A 110 -8.64 12.00 -15.46
CA HIS A 110 -7.35 11.85 -16.18
C HIS A 110 -6.86 13.23 -16.64
N ASP A 111 -7.29 13.68 -17.79
CA ASP A 111 -6.92 14.95 -18.35
C ASP A 111 -8.03 16.01 -18.21
N ASP A 112 -9.27 15.60 -17.96
CA ASP A 112 -10.45 16.43 -17.72
C ASP A 112 -10.38 17.09 -16.32
N VAL A 113 -9.28 17.83 -16.10
CA VAL A 113 -8.94 18.46 -14.82
C VAL A 113 -9.16 19.97 -14.82
N GLY A 114 -9.84 20.47 -15.86
CA GLY A 114 -10.21 21.86 -16.02
C GLY A 114 -9.15 22.73 -16.69
N ALA A 115 -9.56 23.94 -17.03
CA ALA A 115 -8.77 24.87 -17.84
C ALA A 115 -7.51 25.40 -17.17
N ASP A 116 -7.36 25.22 -15.85
CA ASP A 116 -6.12 25.55 -15.13
C ASP A 116 -5.10 24.37 -15.15
N GLY A 117 -5.54 23.21 -15.59
CA GLY A 117 -4.73 22.01 -15.70
C GLY A 117 -4.35 21.36 -14.35
N ILE A 118 -5.09 21.68 -13.27
CA ILE A 118 -4.81 21.24 -11.91
C ILE A 118 -5.99 20.46 -11.36
N GLY A 119 -5.90 19.14 -11.37
CA GLY A 119 -6.97 18.27 -10.88
C GLY A 119 -6.92 17.97 -9.37
N PRO A 120 -7.93 17.24 -8.86
CA PRO A 120 -8.09 16.96 -7.42
C PRO A 120 -6.91 16.30 -6.72
N PHE A 121 -5.99 15.70 -7.47
CA PHE A 121 -4.81 15.01 -6.95
C PHE A 121 -3.49 15.76 -7.19
N ASP A 122 -3.57 16.95 -7.81
CA ASP A 122 -2.40 17.75 -8.14
C ASP A 122 -2.03 18.72 -7.00
N GLU A 123 -0.74 19.04 -6.90
CA GLU A 123 -0.26 20.05 -5.95
C GLU A 123 -0.77 21.44 -6.35
N GLY A 124 -1.45 22.10 -5.44
CA GLY A 124 -2.03 23.42 -5.66
C GLY A 124 -3.54 23.40 -5.93
N TYR A 125 -4.16 22.23 -6.03
CA TYR A 125 -5.61 22.13 -6.12
C TYR A 125 -6.29 22.73 -4.89
N THR A 126 -7.32 23.54 -5.12
CA THR A 126 -8.08 24.17 -4.03
C THR A 126 -9.56 23.82 -4.08
N ASP A 127 -10.18 23.94 -5.22
CA ASP A 127 -11.60 23.68 -5.49
C ASP A 127 -11.76 23.42 -7.01
N PRO A 128 -12.84 22.77 -7.46
CA PRO A 128 -13.13 22.61 -8.89
C PRO A 128 -13.22 23.95 -9.63
N ASP A 129 -12.85 23.95 -10.89
CA ASP A 129 -12.86 25.13 -11.72
C ASP A 129 -14.22 25.81 -11.77
N PHE A 130 -14.23 27.13 -11.55
CA PHE A 130 -15.45 27.91 -11.45
C PHE A 130 -16.26 27.99 -12.78
N ASP A 131 -15.59 27.83 -13.91
CA ASP A 131 -16.20 27.85 -15.25
C ASP A 131 -16.84 26.50 -15.62
N GLY A 132 -16.61 25.45 -14.82
CA GLY A 132 -17.17 24.11 -14.99
C GLY A 132 -16.49 23.29 -16.07
N SER A 133 -15.24 23.61 -16.39
CA SER A 133 -14.40 22.84 -17.31
C SER A 133 -13.94 21.52 -16.70
N GLU A 134 -13.73 21.44 -15.39
CA GLU A 134 -13.29 20.22 -14.69
C GLU A 134 -14.39 19.15 -14.65
N GLY A 135 -14.09 17.94 -15.11
CA GLY A 135 -15.00 16.78 -15.07
C GLY A 135 -16.21 16.89 -15.99
N ASN A 136 -16.12 17.66 -17.07
CA ASN A 136 -17.22 17.90 -17.98
C ASN A 136 -17.29 16.88 -19.15
N GLY A 137 -16.25 16.06 -19.34
CA GLY A 137 -16.13 15.04 -20.38
C GLY A 137 -15.82 15.58 -21.76
N ILE A 138 -15.41 16.83 -21.87
CA ILE A 138 -15.05 17.52 -23.12
C ILE A 138 -13.69 18.18 -22.91
N PRO A 139 -12.74 18.02 -23.84
CA PRO A 139 -11.43 18.66 -23.68
C PRO A 139 -11.51 20.18 -23.75
N ASP A 140 -10.91 20.82 -22.75
CA ASP A 140 -10.82 22.26 -22.64
C ASP A 140 -9.39 22.77 -22.79
N GLN A 141 -9.24 23.99 -23.29
CA GLN A 141 -7.93 24.62 -23.46
C GLN A 141 -7.25 24.84 -22.11
N GLY A 142 -6.08 24.24 -21.91
CA GLY A 142 -5.32 24.29 -20.66
C GLY A 142 -5.25 22.94 -19.95
N GLU A 143 -6.04 21.98 -20.36
CA GLU A 143 -5.98 20.62 -19.88
C GLU A 143 -4.73 19.88 -20.41
N PRO A 144 -4.17 18.95 -19.61
CA PRO A 144 -3.10 18.09 -20.08
C PRO A 144 -3.47 17.33 -21.35
N ASN A 145 -2.49 17.11 -22.22
CA ASN A 145 -2.67 16.40 -23.49
C ASN A 145 -3.75 17.01 -24.40
N PHE A 146 -3.99 18.32 -24.26
CA PHE A 146 -4.93 19.01 -25.13
C PHE A 146 -4.56 20.48 -25.38
N GLY A 147 -4.84 20.98 -26.55
CA GLY A 147 -4.57 22.35 -26.95
C GLY A 147 -3.08 22.72 -26.92
N ILE A 148 -2.72 23.79 -26.21
CA ILE A 148 -1.31 24.21 -26.08
C ILE A 148 -0.46 23.20 -25.29
N LEU A 149 -1.08 22.37 -24.49
CA LEU A 149 -0.40 21.32 -23.70
C LEU A 149 -0.33 19.98 -24.43
N ASP A 150 -1.03 19.84 -25.54
CA ASP A 150 -0.87 18.70 -26.43
C ASP A 150 0.44 18.80 -27.22
N LYS A 151 1.03 17.64 -27.50
CA LYS A 151 2.28 17.51 -28.21
C LYS A 151 2.01 17.06 -29.63
N ASP A 152 2.02 18.00 -30.49
CA ASP A 152 1.91 17.80 -31.91
C ASP A 152 3.24 18.12 -32.62
N GLU A 153 3.28 17.90 -33.90
CA GLU A 153 4.47 18.12 -34.74
C GLU A 153 4.92 19.59 -34.74
N SER A 154 4.06 20.52 -34.36
CA SER A 154 4.43 21.94 -34.24
C SER A 154 5.36 22.19 -33.04
N ASP A 155 5.47 21.25 -32.08
CA ASP A 155 6.24 21.39 -30.84
C ASP A 155 7.56 20.61 -30.84
N GLN A 156 7.71 19.59 -31.66
CA GLN A 156 8.64 18.48 -31.38
C GLN A 156 9.99 18.60 -32.08
N LEU A 157 10.26 19.61 -32.82
CA LEU A 157 11.57 19.78 -33.46
C LEU A 157 12.63 20.19 -32.44
N GLY A 158 13.65 19.34 -32.31
CA GLY A 158 14.84 19.62 -31.52
C GLY A 158 15.68 20.75 -32.08
N LEU A 159 16.78 21.05 -31.43
CA LEU A 159 17.76 22.02 -31.94
C LEU A 159 18.35 21.59 -33.29
N THR A 160 18.33 22.45 -34.21
CA THR A 160 18.93 22.25 -35.57
C THR A 160 20.31 22.85 -35.70
N GLY A 161 20.74 23.67 -34.74
CA GLY A 161 22.05 24.28 -34.77
C GLY A 161 22.58 24.66 -33.38
N PHE A 162 23.90 24.66 -33.26
CA PHE A 162 24.59 25.02 -32.00
C PHE A 162 25.94 25.68 -32.32
N ALA A 163 26.24 26.81 -31.69
CA ALA A 163 27.55 27.44 -31.77
C ALA A 163 28.07 27.96 -30.46
N ILE A 164 29.38 27.89 -30.24
CA ILE A 164 30.05 28.36 -29.02
C ILE A 164 31.03 29.47 -29.38
N PHE A 165 30.94 30.57 -28.67
CA PHE A 165 31.80 31.75 -28.87
C PHE A 165 32.49 32.17 -27.57
N PRO A 166 33.70 32.75 -27.61
CA PRO A 166 34.23 33.45 -26.47
C PRO A 166 33.43 34.71 -26.16
N VAL A 167 33.11 34.95 -24.91
CA VAL A 167 32.27 36.10 -24.48
C VAL A 167 32.79 37.43 -24.98
N HIS A 168 34.11 37.63 -25.09
CA HIS A 168 34.71 38.87 -25.59
C HIS A 168 34.51 39.14 -27.10
N LYS A 169 34.03 38.13 -27.85
CA LYS A 169 33.62 38.26 -29.25
C LYS A 169 32.12 38.36 -29.45
N TYR A 170 31.40 38.39 -28.34
CA TYR A 170 29.96 38.37 -28.34
C TYR A 170 29.41 39.77 -28.06
N GLU A 171 28.76 40.36 -29.00
CA GLU A 171 28.15 41.69 -28.90
C GLU A 171 26.65 41.57 -29.22
N LEU A 172 25.80 41.66 -28.15
CA LEU A 172 24.33 41.52 -28.25
C LEU A 172 23.66 42.60 -29.13
N ASN A 173 24.35 43.72 -29.39
CA ASN A 173 23.83 44.87 -30.13
C ASN A 173 24.17 44.85 -31.64
N ARG A 174 24.65 43.73 -32.13
CA ARG A 174 24.92 43.53 -33.58
C ARG A 174 23.87 42.59 -34.17
N ASP A 175 22.69 43.09 -34.40
CA ASP A 175 21.55 42.32 -34.85
C ASP A 175 21.82 41.54 -36.13
N GLU A 176 22.45 42.20 -37.14
CA GLU A 176 22.76 41.58 -38.42
C GLU A 176 23.79 40.43 -38.31
N GLU A 177 24.82 40.63 -37.49
CA GLU A 177 25.83 39.59 -37.27
C GLU A 177 25.22 38.41 -36.47
N ASN A 178 24.38 38.70 -35.46
CA ASN A 178 23.66 37.68 -34.68
C ASN A 178 22.70 36.90 -35.58
N TRP A 179 21.94 37.58 -36.43
CA TRP A 179 21.05 36.96 -37.38
C TRP A 179 21.79 36.04 -38.37
N GLN A 180 22.91 36.51 -38.94
CA GLN A 180 23.71 35.68 -39.83
C GLN A 180 24.25 34.43 -39.16
N VAL A 181 24.63 34.53 -37.89
CA VAL A 181 25.06 33.35 -37.10
C VAL A 181 23.89 32.41 -36.85
N LEU A 182 22.75 32.90 -36.40
CA LEU A 182 21.60 32.09 -36.07
C LEU A 182 20.97 31.41 -37.28
N SER A 183 20.91 32.12 -38.41
CA SER A 183 20.30 31.61 -39.64
C SER A 183 21.22 30.69 -40.46
N ALA A 184 22.53 30.72 -40.22
CA ALA A 184 23.51 29.94 -40.97
C ALA A 184 24.14 28.79 -40.19
N LEU A 185 23.61 28.46 -39.00
CA LEU A 185 24.22 27.45 -38.18
C LEU A 185 24.04 26.04 -38.77
N PRO A 186 25.08 25.49 -39.38
CA PRO A 186 25.14 24.08 -39.62
C PRO A 186 26.12 23.47 -38.63
N GLU A 187 25.79 22.36 -38.05
CA GLU A 187 26.72 21.49 -37.38
C GLU A 187 27.46 22.02 -36.13
N PRO A 188 27.57 21.29 -35.04
CA PRO A 188 28.32 21.68 -33.85
C PRO A 188 29.82 21.68 -34.13
N HIS A 189 30.41 22.82 -34.23
CA HIS A 189 31.88 22.95 -34.28
C HIS A 189 32.47 22.88 -32.89
N GLY A 190 32.93 21.74 -32.46
CA GLY A 190 33.71 21.58 -31.26
C GLY A 190 35.06 22.24 -31.36
N SER A 191 35.25 23.42 -30.85
CA SER A 191 36.55 23.99 -30.60
C SER A 191 36.88 23.82 -29.10
N SER A 192 38.03 23.24 -28.79
CA SER A 192 38.52 23.14 -27.42
C SER A 192 39.00 24.50 -26.92
N LEU A 193 38.13 25.30 -26.39
CA LEU A 193 38.42 26.57 -25.75
C LEU A 193 38.65 26.38 -24.26
N ILE A 194 39.87 26.21 -23.86
CA ILE A 194 40.23 26.07 -22.45
C ILE A 194 40.52 27.45 -21.84
N GLY A 195 39.83 27.77 -20.72
CA GLY A 195 40.12 28.92 -19.89
C GLY A 195 39.56 30.28 -20.35
N VAL A 196 38.48 30.26 -21.19
CA VAL A 196 37.73 31.45 -21.57
C VAL A 196 36.26 31.35 -21.18
N ASN A 197 35.62 32.46 -20.90
CA ASN A 197 34.19 32.52 -20.72
C ASN A 197 33.51 32.35 -22.10
N LEU A 198 32.46 31.52 -22.13
CA LEU A 198 31.74 31.16 -23.37
C LEU A 198 30.34 31.70 -23.32
N ALA A 199 29.85 32.15 -24.50
CA ALA A 199 28.44 32.32 -24.79
C ALA A 199 28.01 31.32 -25.86
N ASN A 200 26.77 30.94 -25.86
CA ASN A 200 26.24 29.92 -26.77
C ASN A 200 25.09 30.53 -27.56
N TYR A 201 24.98 30.14 -28.82
CA TYR A 201 23.81 30.35 -29.65
C TYR A 201 23.19 29.01 -30.00
N PHE A 202 21.86 28.99 -29.97
CA PHE A 202 21.06 27.83 -30.40
C PHE A 202 20.14 28.27 -31.52
N SER A 203 19.81 27.40 -32.42
CA SER A 203 18.83 27.67 -33.47
C SER A 203 17.95 26.46 -33.73
N SER A 204 16.71 26.72 -34.13
CA SER A 204 15.79 25.76 -34.67
C SER A 204 15.49 26.10 -36.15
N TYR A 205 14.49 25.45 -36.74
CA TYR A 205 13.99 25.88 -38.07
C TYR A 205 13.47 27.32 -38.02
N LEU A 206 13.60 28.00 -39.17
CA LEU A 206 13.01 29.31 -39.34
C LEU A 206 11.50 29.15 -39.52
N PHE A 207 10.73 29.73 -38.68
CA PHE A 207 9.27 29.80 -38.75
C PHE A 207 8.82 31.25 -38.84
N SER A 208 7.69 31.46 -39.49
CA SER A 208 7.14 32.80 -39.67
C SER A 208 6.17 33.12 -38.55
N MET A 209 6.50 34.09 -37.74
CA MET A 209 5.56 34.66 -36.76
C MET A 209 4.84 35.83 -37.38
N ASN A 210 3.54 35.80 -37.43
CA ASN A 210 2.67 36.89 -37.87
C ASN A 210 2.56 37.96 -36.78
N GLY A 211 3.69 38.50 -36.38
CA GLY A 211 3.74 39.67 -35.52
C GLY A 211 3.26 40.88 -36.30
N ARG A 212 2.03 41.27 -36.14
CA ARG A 212 1.59 42.58 -36.62
C ARG A 212 2.33 43.64 -35.82
N ASN A 213 2.79 44.68 -36.46
CA ASN A 213 3.51 45.86 -35.91
C ASN A 213 2.85 46.41 -34.63
N THR A 214 2.95 45.74 -33.51
CA THR A 214 2.08 45.98 -32.43
C THR A 214 2.81 46.12 -31.12
N TYR A 215 2.21 46.85 -30.24
CA TYR A 215 2.74 47.20 -28.92
C TYR A 215 2.81 46.00 -27.98
N SER A 216 2.22 44.86 -28.33
CA SER A 216 2.26 43.65 -27.54
C SER A 216 2.01 42.41 -28.42
N ALA A 217 2.77 41.40 -28.22
CA ALA A 217 2.54 40.09 -28.83
C ALA A 217 1.19 39.47 -28.41
N GLU A 218 0.66 39.88 -27.26
CA GLU A 218 -0.60 39.37 -26.72
C GLU A 218 -1.86 40.01 -27.34
N THR A 219 -1.79 41.24 -27.79
CA THR A 219 -3.03 41.98 -28.20
C THR A 219 -3.06 42.40 -29.63
N GLY A 220 -2.01 42.33 -30.41
CA GLY A 220 -2.03 42.75 -31.83
C GLY A 220 -2.63 44.14 -32.07
N GLU A 221 -2.57 44.66 -33.30
CA GLU A 221 -3.36 45.83 -33.73
C GLU A 221 -4.84 45.46 -33.71
N ASN A 222 -5.67 46.34 -33.20
CA ASN A 222 -7.12 46.15 -33.08
C ASN A 222 -7.59 45.11 -32.06
N GLY A 223 -6.78 44.71 -31.09
CA GLY A 223 -7.17 43.75 -30.03
C GLY A 223 -7.12 42.28 -30.46
N GLU A 224 -6.60 41.99 -31.62
CA GLU A 224 -6.31 40.60 -32.02
C GLU A 224 -4.98 40.14 -31.38
N LYS A 225 -4.96 38.88 -30.87
CA LYS A 225 -3.73 38.26 -30.35
C LYS A 225 -2.68 38.12 -31.47
N GLY A 226 -1.44 38.47 -31.20
CA GLY A 226 -0.29 38.08 -32.03
C GLY A 226 -0.02 36.60 -31.92
N GLU A 227 0.74 36.06 -32.89
CA GLU A 227 1.22 34.70 -32.77
C GLU A 227 2.28 34.59 -31.66
N THR A 228 2.19 33.55 -30.88
CA THR A 228 3.13 33.25 -29.77
C THR A 228 3.61 31.83 -29.92
N GLU A 229 4.91 31.66 -29.92
CA GLU A 229 5.52 30.34 -29.87
C GLU A 229 6.18 30.11 -28.53
N ARG A 230 6.11 28.86 -28.06
CA ARG A 230 6.66 28.41 -26.80
C ARG A 230 7.86 27.49 -27.06
N PHE A 231 8.86 27.60 -26.26
CA PHE A 231 9.88 26.57 -26.18
C PHE A 231 10.26 26.32 -24.73
N SER A 232 10.58 25.08 -24.38
CA SER A 232 10.93 24.65 -23.04
C SER A 232 12.36 24.10 -23.02
N MET A 233 13.14 24.52 -22.03
CA MET A 233 14.54 24.14 -21.88
C MET A 233 14.87 23.83 -20.44
N ALA A 234 15.61 22.76 -20.19
CA ALA A 234 16.13 22.41 -18.87
C ALA A 234 17.66 22.43 -18.82
N LEU A 235 18.21 22.98 -17.74
CA LEU A 235 19.62 22.82 -17.41
C LEU A 235 19.79 21.59 -16.51
N ILE A 236 20.53 20.61 -16.99
CA ILE A 236 20.77 19.34 -16.30
C ILE A 236 22.23 19.19 -15.90
N PHE A 237 22.46 18.48 -14.79
CA PHE A 237 23.77 18.17 -14.27
C PHE A 237 23.93 16.67 -14.09
N GLY A 238 25.09 16.12 -14.38
CA GLY A 238 25.40 14.70 -14.20
C GLY A 238 26.83 14.49 -13.73
N ILE A 239 27.09 13.39 -13.05
CA ILE A 239 28.45 13.02 -12.61
C ILE A 239 29.32 12.53 -13.74
N ASN A 240 28.70 11.99 -14.79
CA ASN A 240 29.32 11.54 -16.03
C ASN A 240 28.32 11.65 -17.18
N GLN A 241 28.74 11.29 -18.38
CA GLN A 241 27.91 11.37 -19.59
C GLN A 241 26.64 10.49 -19.52
N ASN A 242 26.77 9.26 -19.05
CA ASN A 242 25.64 8.35 -18.95
C ASN A 242 24.59 8.87 -17.94
N ASP A 243 25.03 9.37 -16.78
CA ASP A 243 24.14 10.00 -15.80
C ASP A 243 23.46 11.25 -16.36
N LEU A 244 24.19 12.08 -17.14
CA LEU A 244 23.62 13.25 -17.79
C LEU A 244 22.51 12.87 -18.79
N PHE A 245 22.73 11.86 -19.62
CA PHE A 245 21.72 11.39 -20.57
C PHE A 245 20.53 10.72 -19.89
N ARG A 246 20.77 9.95 -18.82
CA ARG A 246 19.68 9.41 -18.00
C ARG A 246 18.80 10.53 -17.46
N ARG A 247 19.40 11.57 -16.89
CA ARG A 247 18.66 12.74 -16.37
C ARG A 247 17.92 13.50 -17.47
N LYS A 248 18.48 13.60 -18.68
CA LYS A 248 17.77 14.17 -19.82
C LYS A 248 16.46 13.41 -20.08
N LYS A 249 16.51 12.07 -20.13
CA LYS A 249 15.30 11.26 -20.33
C LYS A 249 14.27 11.49 -19.21
N THR A 250 14.71 11.53 -17.95
CA THR A 250 13.81 11.81 -16.81
C THR A 250 13.16 13.19 -16.93
N VAL A 251 13.91 14.22 -17.29
CA VAL A 251 13.36 15.58 -17.47
C VAL A 251 12.38 15.64 -18.62
N GLN A 252 12.63 14.90 -19.70
CA GLN A 252 11.68 14.79 -20.81
C GLN A 252 10.38 14.11 -20.37
N GLN A 253 10.47 13.04 -19.56
CA GLN A 253 9.28 12.39 -19.00
C GLN A 253 8.48 13.32 -18.10
N ILE A 254 9.13 14.12 -17.26
CA ILE A 254 8.49 15.12 -16.41
C ILE A 254 7.76 16.18 -17.27
N TYR A 255 8.43 16.66 -18.32
CA TYR A 255 7.82 17.58 -19.26
C TYR A 255 6.61 16.95 -19.94
N ASN A 256 6.76 15.72 -20.44
CA ASN A 256 5.70 14.93 -21.05
C ASN A 256 4.51 14.67 -20.13
N ALA A 257 4.72 14.63 -18.84
CA ALA A 257 3.67 14.55 -17.83
C ALA A 257 3.17 15.93 -17.37
N SER A 258 3.32 16.97 -18.19
CA SER A 258 2.90 18.36 -17.90
C SER A 258 3.42 18.87 -16.54
N TYR A 259 4.70 18.57 -16.23
CA TYR A 259 5.40 18.92 -14.99
C TYR A 259 4.82 18.25 -13.72
N ARG A 260 3.99 17.25 -13.85
CA ARG A 260 3.60 16.40 -12.71
C ARG A 260 4.80 15.58 -12.27
N PHE A 261 5.18 15.70 -11.02
CA PHE A 261 6.34 15.00 -10.48
C PHE A 261 5.87 13.71 -9.78
N ALA A 262 6.63 12.63 -9.96
CA ALA A 262 6.47 11.46 -9.11
C ALA A 262 6.67 11.88 -7.65
N LYS A 263 5.71 11.59 -6.81
CA LYS A 263 5.74 11.90 -5.38
C LYS A 263 5.50 10.64 -4.57
N PRO A 264 6.08 10.54 -3.35
CA PRO A 264 5.75 9.44 -2.47
C PRO A 264 4.26 9.48 -2.10
N PRO A 265 3.67 8.36 -1.69
CA PRO A 265 2.32 8.31 -1.17
C PRO A 265 2.09 9.31 -0.04
N ASP A 266 0.84 9.60 0.30
CA ASP A 266 0.51 10.48 1.42
C ASP A 266 1.02 9.91 2.75
N LYS A 267 1.36 10.80 3.70
CA LYS A 267 1.86 10.37 5.00
C LYS A 267 0.75 9.75 5.84
N PRO A 268 0.87 8.49 6.30
CA PRO A 268 -0.10 7.91 7.21
C PRO A 268 -0.11 8.64 8.56
N ILE A 269 -1.25 8.68 9.25
CA ILE A 269 -1.32 9.24 10.60
C ILE A 269 -0.92 8.17 11.60
N LEU A 270 0.25 8.34 12.21
CA LEU A 270 0.79 7.41 13.19
C LEU A 270 0.30 7.72 14.60
N LYS A 271 -0.16 6.70 15.31
CA LYS A 271 -0.42 6.71 16.74
C LYS A 271 0.50 5.70 17.43
N ALA A 272 1.16 6.08 18.51
CA ALA A 272 2.03 5.21 19.31
C ALA A 272 1.57 5.19 20.77
N ILE A 273 1.47 3.99 21.32
CA ILE A 273 0.99 3.75 22.68
C ILE A 273 2.05 3.03 23.49
N ALA A 274 2.40 3.60 24.63
CA ALA A 274 3.33 3.02 25.56
C ALA A 274 2.70 1.82 26.29
N GLY A 275 3.41 0.70 26.34
CA GLY A 275 3.07 -0.47 27.13
C GLY A 275 4.24 -0.87 28.04
N ASP A 276 4.04 -1.92 28.83
CA ASP A 276 5.11 -2.51 29.65
C ASP A 276 6.06 -3.32 28.80
N GLY A 277 7.29 -2.81 28.65
CA GLY A 277 8.32 -3.40 27.78
C GLY A 277 7.99 -3.42 26.29
N ARG A 278 6.98 -2.70 25.84
CA ARG A 278 6.52 -2.69 24.44
C ARG A 278 5.96 -1.35 24.01
N VAL A 279 5.89 -1.16 22.70
CA VAL A 279 5.20 -0.03 22.07
C VAL A 279 4.24 -0.57 21.02
N THR A 280 2.98 -0.14 21.08
CA THR A 280 1.99 -0.45 20.06
C THR A 280 1.86 0.74 19.11
N LEU A 281 2.02 0.48 17.82
CA LEU A 281 1.86 1.44 16.74
C LEU A 281 0.60 1.12 15.96
N SER A 282 -0.13 2.14 15.53
CA SER A 282 -1.26 2.01 14.59
C SER A 282 -1.29 3.20 13.65
N TRP A 283 -1.73 3.01 12.40
CA TRP A 283 -1.81 4.05 11.38
C TRP A 283 -3.02 3.86 10.46
N ASP A 284 -3.37 4.90 9.71
CA ASP A 284 -4.48 4.90 8.77
C ASP A 284 -4.05 4.50 7.33
N ASP A 285 -5.02 4.36 6.42
CA ASP A 285 -4.89 3.88 5.06
C ASP A 285 -4.77 4.99 3.99
N ARG A 286 -4.57 6.24 4.39
CA ARG A 286 -4.55 7.36 3.42
C ARG A 286 -3.48 7.22 2.35
N ALA A 287 -2.33 6.61 2.69
CA ALA A 287 -1.26 6.35 1.73
C ALA A 287 -1.70 5.42 0.60
N GLU A 288 -2.54 4.45 0.89
CA GLU A 288 -3.04 3.45 -0.07
C GLU A 288 -3.99 4.07 -1.12
N LYS A 289 -4.61 5.18 -0.76
CA LYS A 289 -5.56 5.93 -1.60
C LYS A 289 -4.89 7.07 -2.36
N THR A 290 -3.57 7.16 -2.30
CA THR A 290 -2.84 8.21 -3.01
C THR A 290 -2.75 7.88 -4.48
N PHE A 291 -3.35 8.72 -5.30
CA PHE A 291 -3.17 8.68 -6.74
C PHE A 291 -1.91 9.45 -7.13
N ASP A 292 -1.03 8.83 -7.90
CA ASP A 292 0.16 9.49 -8.43
C ASP A 292 -0.12 10.04 -9.82
N ALA A 293 -0.22 11.37 -9.90
CA ALA A 293 -0.53 12.06 -11.13
C ALA A 293 0.58 11.95 -12.20
N PHE A 294 1.82 11.65 -11.81
CA PHE A 294 2.90 11.41 -12.76
C PHE A 294 2.79 10.03 -13.42
N TYR A 295 2.53 8.99 -12.62
CA TYR A 295 2.34 7.62 -13.12
C TYR A 295 0.91 7.35 -13.58
N GLN A 296 -0.02 8.26 -13.28
CA GLN A 296 -1.44 8.15 -13.60
C GLN A 296 -2.04 6.83 -13.09
N LYS A 297 -1.66 6.44 -11.86
CA LYS A 297 -2.15 5.23 -11.22
C LYS A 297 -2.00 5.31 -9.70
N TYR A 298 -2.71 4.43 -9.01
CA TYR A 298 -2.40 4.12 -7.63
C TYR A 298 -1.15 3.23 -7.62
N ASN A 299 -0.04 3.75 -7.11
CA ASN A 299 1.27 3.08 -7.13
C ASN A 299 1.84 2.82 -5.73
N PHE A 300 1.00 2.99 -4.70
CA PHE A 300 1.37 2.61 -3.34
C PHE A 300 1.78 1.13 -3.31
N GLU A 301 2.83 0.81 -2.54
CA GLU A 301 3.35 -0.55 -2.41
C GLU A 301 3.32 -1.04 -0.97
N GLY A 302 3.65 -0.18 -0.01
CA GLY A 302 3.71 -0.66 1.36
C GLY A 302 4.16 0.36 2.40
N TYR A 303 4.32 -0.16 3.63
CA TYR A 303 4.75 0.59 4.80
C TYR A 303 6.07 0.07 5.34
N ARG A 304 6.93 1.00 5.79
CA ARG A 304 8.16 0.72 6.52
C ARG A 304 8.14 1.38 7.89
N ILE A 305 8.49 0.63 8.89
CA ILE A 305 8.52 1.10 10.27
C ILE A 305 9.96 1.32 10.69
N TYR A 306 10.25 2.50 11.17
CA TYR A 306 11.55 2.89 11.68
C TYR A 306 11.49 3.21 13.16
N ARG A 307 12.52 2.83 13.89
CA ARG A 307 12.70 3.14 15.31
C ARG A 307 14.10 3.67 15.56
N SER A 308 14.23 4.68 16.40
CA SER A 308 15.51 5.21 16.88
C SER A 308 15.39 5.62 18.35
N THR A 309 16.53 5.73 19.03
CA THR A 309 16.64 6.37 20.35
C THR A 309 17.01 7.84 20.23
N GLU A 310 17.31 8.31 19.01
CA GLU A 310 17.61 9.71 18.69
C GLU A 310 16.65 10.25 17.61
N SER A 311 16.26 11.52 17.77
CA SER A 311 15.35 12.21 16.84
C SER A 311 15.89 12.32 15.40
N ALA A 312 17.20 12.27 15.22
CA ALA A 312 17.84 12.35 13.91
C ALA A 312 17.91 10.99 13.18
N PHE A 313 17.52 9.89 13.82
CA PHE A 313 17.61 8.53 13.28
C PHE A 313 19.01 8.11 12.79
N ILE A 314 20.07 8.66 13.42
CA ILE A 314 21.45 8.38 13.04
C ILE A 314 21.86 6.95 13.40
N GLU A 315 21.27 6.41 14.47
CA GLU A 315 21.55 5.03 14.92
C GLU A 315 20.97 3.94 14.00
N ASN A 316 20.02 4.28 13.16
CA ASN A 316 19.45 3.29 12.25
C ASN A 316 20.55 2.79 11.32
N LYS A 317 20.64 1.46 11.19
CA LYS A 317 21.56 0.84 10.24
C LYS A 317 21.30 1.46 8.88
N ILE A 318 22.24 2.25 8.41
CA ILE A 318 22.15 2.97 7.16
C ILE A 318 22.77 2.11 6.08
N ILE A 319 22.06 1.85 5.01
CA ILE A 319 22.61 1.27 3.81
C ILE A 319 23.35 2.39 3.09
N THR A 320 24.66 2.22 2.92
CA THR A 320 25.50 3.21 2.26
C THR A 320 25.83 2.77 0.84
N ASP A 321 26.05 3.75 -0.04
CA ASP A 321 26.66 3.49 -1.34
C ASP A 321 28.14 3.05 -1.22
N ALA A 322 28.77 2.74 -2.35
CA ALA A 322 30.16 2.32 -2.42
C ALA A 322 31.16 3.37 -1.86
N TYR A 323 30.72 4.61 -1.68
CA TYR A 323 31.53 5.72 -1.14
C TYR A 323 31.19 6.04 0.31
N GLY A 324 30.33 5.23 0.96
CA GLY A 324 29.93 5.43 2.36
C GLY A 324 28.86 6.51 2.54
N LYS A 325 28.22 7.01 1.47
CA LYS A 325 27.12 7.97 1.60
C LYS A 325 25.84 7.23 1.97
N PRO A 326 25.09 7.68 2.99
CA PRO A 326 23.82 7.10 3.37
C PRO A 326 22.82 7.15 2.21
N THR A 327 22.24 6.00 1.87
CA THR A 327 21.25 5.87 0.79
C THR A 327 19.89 5.47 1.33
N PHE A 328 19.79 4.39 2.10
CA PHE A 328 18.56 3.90 2.68
C PHE A 328 18.74 3.60 4.17
N ARG A 329 17.62 3.61 4.90
CA ARG A 329 17.55 3.18 6.30
C ARG A 329 17.01 1.75 6.36
N ASN A 330 17.41 0.99 7.39
CA ASN A 330 16.91 -0.36 7.63
C ASN A 330 15.65 -0.28 8.50
N PRO A 331 14.47 -0.69 8.03
CA PRO A 331 13.26 -0.69 8.85
C PRO A 331 13.32 -1.81 9.91
N ILE A 332 12.57 -1.66 11.00
CA ILE A 332 12.36 -2.73 11.99
C ILE A 332 11.24 -3.68 11.56
N ALA A 333 10.33 -3.22 10.70
CA ALA A 333 9.31 -4.03 10.05
C ALA A 333 8.94 -3.39 8.71
N GLN A 334 8.46 -4.23 7.78
CA GLN A 334 7.97 -3.83 6.45
C GLN A 334 6.73 -4.65 6.13
N PHE A 335 5.71 -4.01 5.56
CA PHE A 335 4.45 -4.62 5.13
C PHE A 335 4.13 -4.10 3.74
N ASP A 336 3.93 -5.00 2.79
CA ASP A 336 3.75 -4.73 1.37
C ASP A 336 2.52 -5.44 0.81
N LEU A 337 2.01 -4.97 -0.32
CA LEU A 337 0.89 -5.59 -1.01
C LEU A 337 1.21 -7.03 -1.43
N ILE A 338 0.18 -7.86 -1.55
CA ILE A 338 0.30 -9.20 -2.14
C ILE A 338 -0.13 -9.09 -3.61
N ASP A 339 0.74 -8.55 -4.44
CA ASP A 339 0.47 -8.30 -5.87
C ASP A 339 1.54 -8.88 -6.80
N GLY A 340 2.56 -9.54 -6.22
CA GLY A 340 3.67 -10.15 -6.94
C GLY A 340 4.84 -9.19 -7.19
N ILE A 341 4.74 -7.91 -6.78
CA ILE A 341 5.83 -6.93 -6.84
C ILE A 341 6.66 -7.07 -5.57
N LYS A 342 7.87 -7.61 -5.68
CA LYS A 342 8.70 -7.92 -4.52
C LYS A 342 10.19 -7.93 -4.82
N GLY A 343 11.00 -7.96 -3.76
CA GLY A 343 12.45 -8.03 -3.85
C GLY A 343 13.10 -6.69 -4.16
N LEU A 344 14.21 -6.71 -4.87
CA LEU A 344 14.99 -5.51 -5.15
C LEU A 344 14.50 -4.83 -6.43
N HIS A 345 14.19 -3.55 -6.35
CA HIS A 345 13.83 -2.74 -7.53
C HIS A 345 14.99 -2.70 -8.54
N GLU A 346 14.67 -2.66 -9.83
CA GLU A 346 15.67 -2.73 -10.90
C GLU A 346 16.59 -1.52 -10.94
N ILE A 347 16.05 -0.33 -10.66
CA ILE A 347 16.83 0.92 -10.66
C ILE A 347 17.58 1.06 -9.33
N ASP A 348 18.87 1.29 -9.41
CA ASP A 348 19.69 1.59 -8.25
C ASP A 348 19.78 3.09 -7.95
N VAL A 349 19.97 3.41 -6.66
CA VAL A 349 20.30 4.76 -6.20
C VAL A 349 21.74 4.72 -5.66
N ASN A 350 22.68 5.23 -6.46
CA ASN A 350 24.10 5.24 -6.11
C ASN A 350 24.70 3.85 -5.78
N GLY A 351 24.22 2.82 -6.47
CA GLY A 351 24.68 1.43 -6.28
C GLY A 351 23.97 0.67 -5.16
N ALA A 352 22.93 1.24 -4.55
CA ALA A 352 22.04 0.55 -3.63
C ALA A 352 20.64 0.44 -4.24
N LYS A 353 20.03 -0.74 -4.18
CA LYS A 353 18.69 -1.01 -4.67
C LYS A 353 17.68 -0.93 -3.54
N PHE A 354 16.50 -0.37 -3.82
CA PHE A 354 15.38 -0.35 -2.89
C PHE A 354 14.75 -1.75 -2.79
N HIS A 355 14.40 -2.19 -1.59
CA HIS A 355 13.71 -3.45 -1.37
C HIS A 355 12.21 -3.19 -1.29
N LEU A 356 11.45 -3.69 -2.26
CA LEU A 356 10.01 -3.44 -2.36
C LEU A 356 9.21 -4.21 -1.30
N GLY A 357 9.65 -5.41 -0.93
CA GLY A 357 8.98 -6.27 0.05
C GLY A 357 9.05 -7.73 -0.36
N ASP A 358 8.23 -8.58 0.27
CA ASP A 358 8.19 -10.03 0.07
C ASP A 358 6.74 -10.57 -0.06
N ASP A 359 5.77 -9.76 -0.50
CA ASP A 359 4.32 -10.06 -0.52
C ASP A 359 3.78 -10.42 0.89
N THR A 360 4.10 -9.60 1.90
CA THR A 360 3.80 -9.92 3.31
C THR A 360 2.36 -9.65 3.71
N GLY A 361 1.62 -8.91 2.92
CA GLY A 361 0.29 -8.39 3.23
C GLY A 361 0.35 -7.10 4.06
N LEU A 362 -0.57 -6.18 3.77
CA LEU A 362 -0.66 -4.91 4.48
C LEU A 362 -1.12 -5.11 5.93
N ARG A 363 -0.54 -4.31 6.81
CA ARG A 363 -0.98 -4.18 8.21
C ARG A 363 -1.04 -2.72 8.60
N HIS A 364 -1.95 -2.39 9.50
CA HIS A 364 -2.15 -1.03 10.03
C HIS A 364 -1.80 -0.94 11.52
N SER A 365 -1.13 -1.95 12.03
CA SER A 365 -0.61 -1.98 13.39
C SER A 365 0.67 -2.81 13.48
N PHE A 366 1.50 -2.46 14.47
CA PHE A 366 2.72 -3.19 14.79
C PHE A 366 3.02 -3.08 16.29
N ILE A 367 3.40 -4.18 16.92
CA ILE A 367 3.81 -4.20 18.32
C ILE A 367 5.30 -4.43 18.40
N ASP A 368 6.03 -3.43 18.88
CA ASP A 368 7.45 -3.56 19.18
C ASP A 368 7.64 -4.09 20.61
N GLU A 369 7.84 -5.39 20.74
CA GLU A 369 8.09 -6.06 22.01
C GLU A 369 9.56 -5.96 22.48
N THR A 370 10.42 -5.31 21.71
CA THR A 370 11.84 -5.14 22.05
C THR A 370 12.15 -3.84 22.75
N ALA A 371 11.13 -3.00 22.96
CA ALA A 371 11.27 -1.71 23.62
C ALA A 371 11.52 -1.88 25.13
N GLN A 372 12.29 -0.96 25.71
CA GLN A 372 12.64 -1.01 27.14
C GLN A 372 11.96 0.12 27.91
N ASN A 373 11.44 -0.20 29.09
CA ASN A 373 10.83 0.80 29.96
C ASN A 373 11.81 1.91 30.34
N GLY A 374 11.35 3.14 30.27
CA GLY A 374 12.15 4.32 30.57
C GLY A 374 12.98 4.86 29.42
N GLN A 375 13.21 4.08 28.37
CA GLN A 375 13.88 4.53 27.15
C GLN A 375 12.88 5.27 26.25
N THR A 376 13.22 6.49 25.88
CA THR A 376 12.45 7.24 24.87
C THR A 376 12.81 6.74 23.48
N TYR A 377 11.81 6.41 22.69
CA TYR A 377 11.92 6.00 21.31
C TYR A 377 11.23 6.97 20.38
N TYR A 378 11.80 7.12 19.19
CA TYR A 378 11.28 7.85 18.06
C TYR A 378 10.83 6.83 17.03
N TYR A 379 9.56 6.83 16.69
CA TYR A 379 9.01 5.95 15.65
C TYR A 379 8.57 6.77 14.46
N ALA A 380 8.71 6.16 13.29
CA ALA A 380 8.18 6.70 12.06
C ALA A 380 7.59 5.56 11.22
N VAL A 381 6.45 5.82 10.60
CA VAL A 381 5.87 4.96 9.57
C VAL A 381 5.99 5.69 8.24
N SER A 382 6.74 5.11 7.32
CA SER A 382 6.91 5.60 5.95
C SER A 382 6.06 4.76 5.00
N ALA A 383 5.23 5.40 4.21
CA ALA A 383 4.62 4.77 3.05
C ALA A 383 5.58 4.89 1.85
N TYR A 384 5.58 3.91 0.95
CA TYR A 384 6.41 3.94 -0.25
C TYR A 384 5.66 3.40 -1.46
N ASP A 385 6.11 3.83 -2.64
CA ASP A 385 5.56 3.45 -3.93
C ASP A 385 6.38 2.36 -4.63
N GLN A 386 5.83 1.82 -5.71
CA GLN A 386 6.46 0.80 -6.55
C GLN A 386 7.64 1.35 -7.37
N GLY A 387 7.73 2.69 -7.56
CA GLY A 387 8.58 3.25 -8.57
C GLY A 387 8.11 2.93 -9.99
N PHE A 388 8.99 3.14 -10.95
CA PHE A 388 8.72 2.84 -12.35
C PHE A 388 9.96 2.30 -13.03
N THR A 389 9.79 1.23 -13.81
CA THR A 389 10.87 0.63 -14.60
C THR A 389 10.40 0.34 -16.00
N THR A 390 11.19 0.73 -16.98
CA THR A 390 11.04 0.34 -18.38
C THR A 390 12.35 -0.23 -18.89
N THR A 391 12.29 -1.12 -19.86
CA THR A 391 13.46 -1.73 -20.46
C THR A 391 13.67 -1.14 -21.85
N THR A 392 14.88 -0.65 -22.12
CA THR A 392 15.23 -0.18 -23.46
C THR A 392 15.42 -1.37 -24.43
N ILE A 393 15.42 -1.09 -25.73
CA ILE A 393 15.71 -2.08 -26.78
C ILE A 393 17.07 -2.75 -26.56
N GLU A 394 18.00 -2.06 -25.92
CA GLU A 394 19.35 -2.53 -25.59
C GLU A 394 19.39 -3.35 -24.28
N GLY A 395 18.26 -3.50 -23.57
CA GLY A 395 18.13 -4.26 -22.32
C GLY A 395 18.59 -3.50 -21.08
N GLU A 396 18.76 -2.18 -21.14
CA GLU A 396 19.04 -1.34 -19.98
C GLU A 396 17.73 -0.98 -19.27
N PHE A 397 17.76 -1.02 -17.93
CA PHE A 397 16.63 -0.54 -17.12
C PHE A 397 16.69 0.98 -16.97
N LEU A 398 15.59 1.62 -17.33
CA LEU A 398 15.37 3.05 -17.14
C LEU A 398 14.14 3.24 -16.26
N GLY A 399 14.13 4.29 -15.46
CA GLY A 399 12.95 4.58 -14.65
C GLY A 399 13.25 5.45 -13.44
N ILE A 400 12.31 5.47 -12.53
CA ILE A 400 12.36 6.21 -11.26
C ILE A 400 12.34 5.19 -10.14
N PRO A 401 13.31 5.23 -9.21
CA PRO A 401 13.30 4.32 -8.07
C PRO A 401 12.11 4.62 -7.16
N PRO A 402 11.66 3.63 -6.36
CA PRO A 402 10.64 3.84 -5.34
C PRO A 402 10.96 5.01 -4.42
N SER A 403 9.94 5.75 -4.04
CA SER A 403 10.05 6.88 -3.12
C SER A 403 9.33 6.59 -1.80
N GLU A 404 9.87 7.12 -0.71
CA GLU A 404 9.30 7.00 0.63
C GLU A 404 8.85 8.35 1.16
N THR A 405 7.76 8.36 1.94
CA THR A 405 7.32 9.55 2.67
C THR A 405 8.39 10.00 3.65
N THR A 406 8.59 11.30 3.72
CA THR A 406 9.59 11.90 4.60
C THR A 406 9.18 11.80 6.08
N THR A 407 10.17 11.61 6.94
CA THR A 407 10.00 11.54 8.40
C THR A 407 10.75 12.69 9.06
N ASN A 408 10.02 13.58 9.73
CA ASN A 408 10.61 14.79 10.31
C ASN A 408 10.31 14.90 11.81
N PHE A 409 11.37 15.17 12.58
CA PHE A 409 11.29 15.61 13.96
C PHE A 409 11.96 16.99 14.04
N LYS A 410 11.27 17.93 14.62
CA LYS A 410 11.83 19.26 14.86
C LYS A 410 12.04 19.46 16.35
N ILE A 411 13.24 19.84 16.73
CA ILE A 411 13.57 20.19 18.11
C ILE A 411 13.78 21.70 18.15
N ASP A 412 13.02 22.39 18.99
CA ASP A 412 13.20 23.81 19.18
C ASP A 412 14.40 24.12 20.09
N ILE A 413 14.73 25.40 20.23
CA ILE A 413 15.85 25.85 21.04
C ILE A 413 15.67 25.58 22.56
N PHE A 414 14.45 25.20 22.97
CA PHE A 414 14.14 24.86 24.36
C PHE A 414 14.12 23.33 24.58
N GLY A 415 14.36 22.54 23.51
CA GLY A 415 14.33 21.09 23.57
C GLY A 415 12.95 20.46 23.38
N ASN A 416 11.92 21.24 23.03
CA ASN A 416 10.60 20.67 22.74
C ASN A 416 10.62 19.99 21.37
N ILE A 417 10.06 18.78 21.32
CA ILE A 417 10.00 17.97 20.11
C ILE A 417 8.62 18.13 19.49
N SER A 418 8.58 18.57 18.24
CA SER A 418 7.38 18.50 17.41
C SER A 418 7.52 17.37 16.39
N THR A 419 6.49 16.56 16.26
CA THR A 419 6.41 15.41 15.36
C THR A 419 5.64 15.77 14.11
N ASP A 420 5.93 15.07 13.02
CA ASP A 420 5.08 15.04 11.83
C ASP A 420 3.93 14.04 12.04
N ILE A 421 2.94 14.02 11.16
CA ILE A 421 1.76 13.14 11.31
C ILE A 421 2.11 11.65 11.28
N ASN A 422 3.19 11.28 10.58
CA ASN A 422 3.68 9.92 10.47
C ASN A 422 4.82 9.58 11.44
N THR A 423 5.02 10.41 12.47
CA THR A 423 6.07 10.24 13.47
C THR A 423 5.53 10.36 14.88
N ALA A 424 6.11 9.61 15.81
CA ALA A 424 5.71 9.62 17.22
C ALA A 424 6.91 9.50 18.16
N VAL A 425 6.78 10.09 19.35
CA VAL A 425 7.75 9.93 20.44
C VAL A 425 7.05 9.26 21.60
N VAL A 426 7.61 8.16 22.06
CA VAL A 426 6.99 7.35 23.11
C VAL A 426 8.04 6.76 24.05
N THR A 427 7.70 6.69 25.35
CA THR A 427 8.52 6.04 26.36
C THR A 427 7.70 4.91 26.99
N PRO A 428 8.06 3.63 26.73
CA PRO A 428 7.43 2.48 27.37
C PRO A 428 7.53 2.54 28.88
N ARG A 429 6.50 2.03 29.55
CA ARG A 429 6.40 2.13 31.02
C ARG A 429 5.48 1.05 31.59
N ALA A 430 5.75 0.67 32.82
CA ALA A 430 4.90 -0.25 33.55
C ALA A 430 3.58 0.43 33.95
N PRO A 431 2.45 -0.29 33.98
CA PRO A 431 1.19 0.22 34.47
C PRO A 431 1.25 0.54 35.98
N ALA A 432 0.28 1.29 36.46
CA ALA A 432 0.15 1.57 37.87
C ALA A 432 -0.19 0.30 38.67
N ALA A 433 0.24 0.24 39.96
CA ALA A 433 -0.11 -0.84 40.83
C ALA A 433 -1.64 -0.97 40.95
N GLY A 434 -2.16 -2.19 40.84
CA GLY A 434 -3.60 -2.47 40.86
C GLY A 434 -4.28 -2.36 39.49
N HIS A 435 -3.51 -2.20 38.42
CA HIS A 435 -4.03 -2.19 37.05
C HIS A 435 -4.49 -3.58 36.64
N ILE A 436 -5.71 -3.69 36.18
CA ILE A 436 -6.25 -4.86 35.49
C ILE A 436 -6.39 -4.47 34.03
N PRO A 437 -5.71 -5.16 33.10
CA PRO A 437 -5.79 -4.84 31.67
C PRO A 437 -7.21 -5.06 31.13
N PRO A 438 -7.57 -4.39 30.05
CA PRO A 438 -8.83 -4.65 29.35
C PRO A 438 -8.83 -6.06 28.74
N GLU A 439 -10.00 -6.65 28.62
CA GLU A 439 -10.18 -8.02 28.11
C GLU A 439 -11.34 -8.10 27.12
N ILE A 440 -11.24 -9.07 26.20
CA ILE A 440 -12.33 -9.51 25.34
C ILE A 440 -12.92 -10.79 25.94
N ASN A 441 -14.23 -10.78 26.12
CA ASN A 441 -14.97 -11.87 26.77
C ASN A 441 -16.14 -12.36 25.92
N SER A 442 -16.72 -13.47 26.31
CA SER A 442 -17.98 -14.01 25.74
C SER A 442 -17.96 -14.14 24.22
N PHE A 443 -16.85 -14.68 23.68
CA PHE A 443 -16.73 -14.91 22.24
C PHE A 443 -17.67 -16.02 21.77
N SER A 444 -18.44 -15.74 20.71
CA SER A 444 -19.29 -16.72 20.05
C SER A 444 -19.35 -16.49 18.53
N ALA A 445 -19.48 -17.58 17.78
CA ALA A 445 -19.66 -17.56 16.34
C ALA A 445 -21.04 -18.13 15.97
N SER A 446 -21.62 -17.63 14.89
CA SER A 446 -22.88 -18.13 14.35
C SER A 446 -22.76 -18.29 12.82
N GLY A 447 -23.06 -19.47 12.35
CA GLY A 447 -23.00 -19.84 10.93
C GLY A 447 -22.01 -20.96 10.65
N PRO A 448 -22.06 -21.53 9.43
CA PRO A 448 -21.21 -22.64 9.02
C PRO A 448 -19.83 -22.22 8.46
N GLY A 449 -19.57 -20.93 8.28
CA GLY A 449 -18.29 -20.42 7.78
C GLY A 449 -17.10 -20.94 8.55
N THR A 450 -16.04 -21.31 7.88
CA THR A 450 -14.83 -21.92 8.46
C THR A 450 -13.73 -20.92 8.77
N GLY A 451 -13.94 -19.67 8.41
CA GLY A 451 -13.02 -18.59 8.76
C GLY A 451 -12.89 -18.35 10.26
N SER A 452 -11.96 -17.51 10.64
CA SER A 452 -11.68 -17.20 12.05
C SER A 452 -11.60 -15.70 12.30
N LEU A 453 -11.74 -15.33 13.56
CA LEU A 453 -11.59 -13.96 14.03
C LEU A 453 -10.62 -13.94 15.20
N SER A 454 -9.57 -13.13 15.11
CA SER A 454 -8.78 -12.73 16.26
C SER A 454 -9.01 -11.25 16.59
N ILE A 455 -8.86 -10.90 17.86
CA ILE A 455 -9.15 -9.55 18.35
C ILE A 455 -7.97 -9.07 19.17
N ASP A 456 -7.34 -8.00 18.69
CA ASP A 456 -6.19 -7.38 19.33
C ASP A 456 -6.59 -6.08 20.04
N ILE A 457 -6.20 -5.93 21.29
CA ILE A 457 -6.36 -4.70 22.04
C ILE A 457 -5.11 -3.85 21.83
N LEU A 458 -5.24 -2.85 20.94
CA LEU A 458 -4.13 -1.97 20.57
C LEU A 458 -4.12 -0.68 21.39
N GLU A 459 -5.29 -0.19 21.84
CA GLU A 459 -5.44 1.01 22.64
C GLU A 459 -6.20 0.72 23.94
N PRO A 460 -5.52 0.25 25.00
CA PRO A 460 -6.18 -0.15 26.24
C PRO A 460 -7.07 0.93 26.86
N ASP A 461 -6.66 2.20 26.81
CA ASP A 461 -7.40 3.35 27.36
C ASP A 461 -8.71 3.63 26.61
N SER A 462 -8.83 3.16 25.37
CA SER A 462 -9.99 3.40 24.49
C SER A 462 -11.04 2.30 24.57
N VAL A 463 -10.71 1.14 25.18
CA VAL A 463 -11.63 0.00 25.28
C VAL A 463 -12.82 0.34 26.16
N LYS A 464 -14.02 0.06 25.64
CA LYS A 464 -15.28 0.36 26.33
C LYS A 464 -15.64 -0.75 27.32
N ASN A 465 -16.26 -0.38 28.45
CA ASN A 465 -16.63 -1.33 29.49
C ASN A 465 -18.03 -1.91 29.27
N ASN A 466 -18.13 -3.23 29.27
CA ASN A 466 -19.39 -3.98 29.07
C ASN A 466 -20.07 -3.66 27.72
N TYR A 467 -19.29 -3.44 26.66
CA TYR A 467 -19.82 -3.26 25.32
C TYR A 467 -19.92 -4.61 24.61
N THR A 468 -20.98 -4.79 23.84
CA THR A 468 -21.20 -5.96 23.01
C THR A 468 -21.02 -5.57 21.55
N TYR A 469 -20.14 -6.25 20.88
CA TYR A 469 -19.87 -6.05 19.45
C TYR A 469 -20.32 -7.26 18.66
N ARG A 470 -20.78 -7.01 17.44
CA ARG A 470 -21.06 -8.05 16.47
C ARG A 470 -20.42 -7.70 15.14
N LEU A 471 -19.60 -8.62 14.65
CA LEU A 471 -19.06 -8.61 13.31
C LEU A 471 -19.99 -9.44 12.43
N GLU A 472 -20.77 -8.79 11.59
CA GLU A 472 -21.75 -9.42 10.70
C GLU A 472 -21.20 -9.53 9.29
N PHE A 473 -21.50 -10.64 8.62
CA PHE A 473 -21.11 -10.88 7.22
C PHE A 473 -22.32 -10.75 6.30
N SER A 474 -22.07 -10.22 5.11
CA SER A 474 -23.02 -10.13 4.02
C SER A 474 -22.31 -10.38 2.69
N GLU A 475 -23.05 -10.46 1.62
CA GLU A 475 -22.52 -10.70 0.28
C GLU A 475 -23.00 -9.62 -0.66
N THR A 476 -22.13 -9.17 -1.56
CA THR A 476 -22.50 -8.31 -2.67
C THR A 476 -22.15 -8.98 -4.00
N THR A 477 -22.88 -8.66 -5.05
CA THR A 477 -22.58 -9.16 -6.39
C THR A 477 -21.81 -8.08 -7.12
N ILE A 478 -20.56 -8.35 -7.41
CA ILE A 478 -19.71 -7.54 -8.28
C ILE A 478 -19.74 -8.18 -9.67
N TYR A 479 -19.36 -7.48 -10.70
CA TYR A 479 -19.42 -7.87 -12.12
C TYR A 479 -19.41 -9.39 -12.39
N SER A 480 -20.23 -9.85 -13.34
CA SER A 480 -20.29 -11.24 -13.84
C SER A 480 -20.81 -12.35 -12.93
N ASN A 481 -21.64 -12.09 -11.93
CA ASN A 481 -22.19 -13.05 -10.98
C ASN A 481 -21.21 -13.64 -9.95
N GLU A 482 -20.07 -13.03 -9.72
CA GLU A 482 -19.22 -13.32 -8.60
C GLU A 482 -19.73 -12.59 -7.36
N THR A 483 -19.87 -13.31 -6.25
CA THR A 483 -20.21 -12.72 -4.96
C THR A 483 -18.94 -12.47 -4.16
N GLN A 484 -18.83 -11.26 -3.61
CA GLN A 484 -17.75 -10.94 -2.66
C GLN A 484 -18.31 -10.80 -1.24
N PRO A 485 -17.61 -11.29 -0.23
CA PRO A 485 -18.01 -11.13 1.14
C PRO A 485 -17.76 -9.70 1.60
N LEU A 486 -18.73 -9.20 2.36
CA LEU A 486 -18.66 -7.93 3.07
C LEU A 486 -18.72 -8.18 4.56
N TYR A 487 -18.10 -7.30 5.36
CA TYR A 487 -18.29 -7.30 6.79
C TYR A 487 -18.75 -5.94 7.33
N SER A 488 -19.45 -5.98 8.45
CA SER A 488 -19.86 -4.80 9.22
C SER A 488 -19.62 -5.05 10.70
N LEU A 489 -18.97 -4.12 11.39
CA LEU A 489 -18.81 -4.18 12.84
C LEU A 489 -19.80 -3.24 13.49
N ILE A 490 -20.66 -3.79 14.33
CA ILE A 490 -21.73 -3.07 15.00
C ILE A 490 -21.50 -3.13 16.52
N ASP A 491 -21.54 -1.98 17.16
CA ASP A 491 -21.67 -1.88 18.60
C ASP A 491 -23.14 -2.04 18.99
N TYR A 492 -23.51 -3.20 19.48
CA TYR A 492 -24.87 -3.52 19.89
C TYR A 492 -25.30 -2.84 21.20
N THR A 493 -24.37 -2.27 21.97
CA THR A 493 -24.67 -1.55 23.21
C THR A 493 -25.22 -0.16 22.91
N THR A 494 -24.62 0.53 21.95
CA THR A 494 -25.05 1.87 21.52
C THR A 494 -25.84 1.86 20.21
N ASN A 495 -25.87 0.73 19.52
CA ASN A 495 -26.44 0.57 18.17
C ASN A 495 -25.73 1.45 17.12
N ASP A 496 -24.41 1.60 17.27
CA ASP A 496 -23.58 2.35 16.36
C ASP A 496 -22.82 1.40 15.42
N THR A 497 -22.66 1.80 14.17
CA THR A 497 -21.96 1.00 13.16
C THR A 497 -20.54 1.55 12.98
N LEU A 498 -19.56 0.80 13.47
CA LEU A 498 -18.15 1.19 13.45
C LEU A 498 -17.51 0.98 12.08
N PHE A 499 -17.89 -0.11 11.39
CA PHE A 499 -17.55 -0.40 9.99
C PHE A 499 -18.81 -0.83 9.29
N LYS A 500 -19.01 -0.41 8.05
CA LYS A 500 -20.23 -0.70 7.29
C LYS A 500 -19.89 -1.24 5.91
N ASN A 501 -20.31 -2.46 5.64
CA ASN A 501 -20.22 -3.09 4.32
C ASN A 501 -18.82 -2.97 3.69
N VAL A 502 -17.79 -3.23 4.47
CA VAL A 502 -16.40 -3.23 3.97
C VAL A 502 -16.20 -4.49 3.16
N VAL A 503 -15.69 -4.35 1.95
CA VAL A 503 -15.39 -5.47 1.04
C VAL A 503 -14.15 -6.21 1.54
N MET A 504 -14.23 -7.53 1.64
CA MET A 504 -13.04 -8.36 1.88
C MET A 504 -12.34 -8.63 0.56
N VAL A 505 -11.16 -8.07 0.39
CA VAL A 505 -10.36 -8.20 -0.85
C VAL A 505 -9.32 -9.31 -0.76
N SER A 506 -9.02 -9.79 0.45
CA SER A 506 -8.05 -10.86 0.70
C SER A 506 -8.61 -11.91 1.66
N GLU A 507 -7.91 -13.05 1.76
CA GLU A 507 -8.25 -14.09 2.74
C GLU A 507 -8.02 -13.61 4.18
N GLU A 508 -7.05 -12.75 4.41
CA GLU A 508 -6.77 -12.15 5.72
C GLU A 508 -6.95 -10.63 5.64
N GLU A 509 -7.81 -10.11 6.49
CA GLU A 509 -8.17 -8.70 6.56
C GLU A 509 -7.96 -8.19 7.97
N GLN A 510 -7.21 -7.08 8.14
CA GLN A 510 -7.06 -6.42 9.42
C GLN A 510 -7.82 -5.10 9.43
N THR A 511 -8.72 -4.93 10.40
CA THR A 511 -9.49 -3.68 10.54
C THR A 511 -8.66 -2.57 11.20
N PHE A 512 -9.02 -1.32 10.90
CA PHE A 512 -8.52 -0.18 11.66
C PHE A 512 -8.97 -0.23 13.11
N VAL A 513 -8.23 0.46 13.98
CA VAL A 513 -8.53 0.50 15.41
C VAL A 513 -9.82 1.28 15.67
N LYS A 514 -10.81 0.63 16.26
CA LYS A 514 -12.04 1.24 16.77
C LYS A 514 -12.29 0.82 18.21
N HIS A 515 -12.66 1.76 19.06
CA HIS A 515 -12.84 1.53 20.50
C HIS A 515 -11.65 0.78 21.15
N GLY A 516 -10.45 1.02 20.66
CA GLY A 516 -9.22 0.41 21.16
C GLY A 516 -8.92 -0.99 20.67
N ILE A 517 -9.77 -1.58 19.84
CA ILE A 517 -9.62 -2.94 19.30
C ILE A 517 -9.36 -2.91 17.79
N SER A 518 -8.62 -3.88 17.30
CA SER A 518 -8.45 -4.22 15.89
C SER A 518 -8.84 -5.68 15.68
N LEU A 519 -9.47 -5.98 14.58
CA LEU A 519 -9.91 -7.33 14.22
C LEU A 519 -9.04 -7.85 13.09
N SER A 520 -8.55 -9.07 13.22
CA SER A 520 -7.97 -9.83 12.12
C SER A 520 -8.95 -10.92 11.72
N ILE A 521 -9.51 -10.78 10.53
CA ILE A 521 -10.54 -11.65 9.98
C ILE A 521 -9.88 -12.54 8.95
N TYR A 522 -9.95 -13.85 9.14
CA TYR A 522 -9.56 -14.82 8.14
C TYR A 522 -10.81 -15.43 7.53
N ASN A 523 -10.92 -15.39 6.21
CA ASN A 523 -12.04 -15.93 5.46
C ASN A 523 -11.55 -16.77 4.29
N ASP A 524 -12.05 -17.98 4.17
CA ASP A 524 -11.82 -18.80 2.96
C ASP A 524 -12.55 -18.17 1.77
N THR A 525 -11.83 -17.66 0.78
CA THR A 525 -12.43 -16.96 -0.37
C THR A 525 -13.15 -17.90 -1.33
N THR A 526 -12.78 -19.17 -1.34
CA THR A 526 -13.36 -20.20 -2.22
C THR A 526 -13.75 -21.46 -1.44
N VAL A 527 -14.82 -22.11 -1.92
CA VAL A 527 -15.22 -23.40 -1.33
C VAL A 527 -14.26 -24.47 -1.84
N THR A 528 -13.52 -25.09 -0.92
CA THR A 528 -12.58 -26.17 -1.21
C THR A 528 -12.78 -27.33 -0.25
N VAL A 529 -12.23 -28.49 -0.56
CA VAL A 529 -12.23 -29.64 0.36
C VAL A 529 -11.23 -29.39 1.48
N ASP A 530 -11.68 -29.57 2.72
CA ASP A 530 -10.79 -29.60 3.87
C ASP A 530 -10.26 -31.04 4.09
N PHE A 531 -9.15 -31.35 3.46
CA PHE A 531 -8.54 -32.67 3.54
C PHE A 531 -8.07 -33.08 4.94
N ASN A 532 -7.91 -32.11 5.86
CA ASN A 532 -7.51 -32.44 7.24
C ASN A 532 -8.66 -32.99 8.07
N ASN A 533 -9.90 -32.67 7.69
CA ASN A 533 -11.12 -33.09 8.37
C ASN A 533 -12.01 -33.97 7.48
N THR A 534 -11.47 -34.46 6.34
CA THR A 534 -12.15 -35.36 5.40
C THR A 534 -11.61 -36.77 5.63
N GLU A 535 -12.38 -37.65 6.30
CA GLU A 535 -11.90 -38.93 6.79
C GLU A 535 -13.00 -39.94 7.03
N TRP A 536 -12.64 -41.21 7.17
CA TRP A 536 -13.53 -42.24 7.74
C TRP A 536 -13.76 -41.97 9.23
N ILE A 537 -15.01 -41.71 9.60
CA ILE A 537 -15.39 -41.44 11.02
C ILE A 537 -15.94 -42.67 11.74
N GLU A 538 -16.46 -43.64 11.01
CA GLU A 538 -16.89 -44.95 11.49
C GLU A 538 -16.38 -46.01 10.50
N GLY A 539 -15.95 -47.17 11.03
CA GLY A 539 -15.42 -48.28 10.26
C GLY A 539 -13.91 -48.39 10.28
N ASN A 540 -13.35 -49.35 9.53
CA ASN A 540 -11.91 -49.59 9.47
C ASN A 540 -11.34 -49.56 8.03
N SER A 541 -12.12 -49.10 7.07
CA SER A 541 -11.66 -49.04 5.67
C SER A 541 -10.40 -48.18 5.55
N ASN A 542 -9.44 -48.68 4.76
CA ASN A 542 -8.22 -47.96 4.40
C ASN A 542 -8.18 -47.53 2.95
N TYR A 543 -9.35 -47.61 2.29
CA TYR A 543 -9.46 -47.03 0.95
C TYR A 543 -9.37 -45.52 0.96
N ILE A 544 -8.68 -44.98 -0.06
CA ILE A 544 -8.63 -43.54 -0.28
C ILE A 544 -9.99 -43.13 -0.87
N VAL A 545 -10.57 -42.10 -0.26
CA VAL A 545 -11.74 -41.42 -0.83
C VAL A 545 -11.25 -40.19 -1.55
N ASP A 546 -11.29 -40.23 -2.89
CA ASP A 546 -10.92 -39.09 -3.73
C ASP A 546 -12.12 -38.14 -3.85
N VAL A 547 -11.95 -36.93 -3.34
CA VAL A 547 -12.97 -35.88 -3.37
C VAL A 547 -12.47 -34.71 -4.22
N GLY A 548 -13.24 -34.38 -5.25
CA GLY A 548 -12.84 -33.33 -6.16
C GLY A 548 -13.95 -32.99 -7.17
N PHE A 549 -13.51 -32.42 -8.30
CA PHE A 549 -14.41 -32.17 -9.44
C PHE A 549 -13.96 -32.97 -10.64
N ASP A 550 -14.81 -33.89 -11.13
CA ASP A 550 -14.52 -34.61 -12.36
C ASP A 550 -14.66 -33.73 -13.60
N SER A 551 -13.53 -33.50 -14.30
CA SER A 551 -13.47 -32.66 -15.51
C SER A 551 -14.39 -33.15 -16.64
N ARG A 552 -14.68 -34.44 -16.71
CA ARG A 552 -15.59 -35.02 -17.70
C ARG A 552 -17.04 -34.59 -17.44
N PHE A 553 -17.41 -34.44 -16.18
CA PHE A 553 -18.73 -33.95 -15.78
C PHE A 553 -18.92 -32.46 -16.07
N THR A 554 -17.87 -31.67 -15.97
CA THR A 554 -17.93 -30.25 -16.28
C THR A 554 -18.25 -29.97 -17.76
N SER A 555 -17.88 -30.84 -18.68
CA SER A 555 -18.23 -30.69 -20.10
C SER A 555 -19.70 -31.04 -20.40
N ALA A 556 -20.27 -32.04 -19.71
CA ALA A 556 -21.68 -32.46 -19.84
C ALA A 556 -22.63 -31.49 -19.14
N TYR A 557 -22.20 -30.86 -18.06
CA TYR A 557 -22.96 -29.92 -17.23
C TYR A 557 -22.49 -28.47 -17.36
N ARG A 558 -22.11 -28.01 -18.54
CA ARG A 558 -21.67 -26.62 -18.77
C ARG A 558 -22.60 -25.63 -18.09
N GLY A 559 -22.07 -24.82 -17.16
CA GLY A 559 -22.80 -23.83 -16.38
C GLY A 559 -23.67 -24.38 -15.26
N LYS A 560 -23.66 -25.72 -15.01
CA LYS A 560 -24.41 -26.36 -13.93
C LYS A 560 -23.53 -26.73 -12.72
N LYS A 561 -22.22 -26.65 -12.85
CA LYS A 561 -21.28 -26.88 -11.73
C LYS A 561 -21.39 -25.76 -10.71
N ARG A 562 -21.52 -26.09 -9.43
CA ARG A 562 -21.43 -25.16 -8.34
C ARG A 562 -20.74 -25.80 -7.14
N ASP A 563 -19.88 -25.06 -6.53
CA ASP A 563 -19.25 -25.44 -5.27
C ASP A 563 -20.30 -25.37 -4.16
N TYR A 564 -20.50 -26.45 -3.46
CA TYR A 564 -21.49 -26.51 -2.38
C TYR A 564 -20.76 -26.43 -1.03
N PRO A 565 -20.93 -25.36 -0.26
CA PRO A 565 -20.21 -25.14 0.98
C PRO A 565 -20.92 -25.81 2.16
N ALA A 566 -20.79 -27.10 2.24
CA ALA A 566 -21.31 -27.89 3.33
C ALA A 566 -20.44 -29.11 3.60
N ASP A 567 -20.58 -29.64 4.80
CA ASP A 567 -19.99 -30.90 5.17
C ASP A 567 -21.02 -32.03 4.96
N PHE A 568 -20.55 -33.15 4.48
CA PHE A 568 -21.37 -34.28 4.14
C PHE A 568 -20.91 -35.53 4.87
N GLU A 569 -21.83 -36.38 5.26
CA GLU A 569 -21.55 -37.72 5.71
C GLU A 569 -22.18 -38.72 4.77
N ILE A 570 -21.39 -39.69 4.32
CA ILE A 570 -21.77 -40.77 3.41
C ILE A 570 -21.84 -42.04 4.22
N TYR A 571 -23.05 -42.53 4.38
CA TYR A 571 -23.36 -43.76 5.11
C TYR A 571 -23.42 -44.91 4.12
N LEU A 572 -22.60 -45.94 4.32
CA LEU A 572 -22.73 -47.19 3.60
C LEU A 572 -23.71 -48.07 4.32
N VAL A 573 -24.81 -48.45 3.65
CA VAL A 573 -25.88 -49.28 4.19
C VAL A 573 -25.99 -50.59 3.40
N GLU A 574 -26.81 -51.54 3.86
CA GLU A 574 -27.03 -52.78 3.12
C GLU A 574 -27.50 -52.51 1.70
N PRO A 575 -27.10 -53.33 0.71
CA PRO A 575 -27.51 -53.16 -0.68
C PRO A 575 -29.03 -53.01 -0.85
N GLY A 576 -29.45 -52.01 -1.60
CA GLY A 576 -30.86 -51.66 -1.82
C GLY A 576 -31.55 -50.93 -0.66
N MET A 577 -30.86 -50.67 0.45
CA MET A 577 -31.41 -49.89 1.59
C MET A 577 -31.01 -48.41 1.55
N GLY A 578 -30.17 -48.01 0.59
CA GLY A 578 -29.76 -46.61 0.40
C GLY A 578 -30.73 -45.81 -0.49
N ASP A 579 -30.33 -44.59 -0.76
CA ASP A 579 -31.12 -43.70 -1.60
C ASP A 579 -30.99 -44.06 -3.09
N THR A 580 -32.02 -43.74 -3.88
CA THR A 580 -31.97 -43.89 -5.33
C THR A 580 -31.36 -42.64 -5.96
N SER A 581 -30.35 -42.82 -6.80
CA SER A 581 -29.66 -41.74 -7.51
C SER A 581 -30.56 -40.97 -8.47
N LEU A 582 -30.20 -39.73 -8.78
CA LEU A 582 -30.82 -38.98 -9.86
C LEU A 582 -30.44 -39.57 -11.23
N PRO A 583 -31.34 -39.54 -12.24
CA PRO A 583 -30.99 -39.91 -13.60
C PRO A 583 -30.01 -38.85 -14.19
N ALA A 584 -29.02 -39.34 -14.96
CA ALA A 584 -28.17 -38.48 -15.76
C ALA A 584 -28.32 -38.84 -17.23
N THR A 585 -28.94 -37.98 -18.02
CA THR A 585 -29.27 -38.25 -19.43
C THR A 585 -28.03 -38.63 -20.24
N GLY A 586 -28.05 -39.86 -20.81
CA GLY A 586 -26.92 -40.42 -21.55
C GLY A 586 -25.77 -40.92 -20.67
N PHE A 587 -25.92 -40.91 -19.36
CA PHE A 587 -24.87 -41.31 -18.40
C PHE A 587 -25.31 -42.43 -17.46
N SER A 588 -26.41 -42.24 -16.73
CA SER A 588 -26.97 -43.26 -15.84
C SER A 588 -28.50 -43.18 -15.77
N LYS A 589 -29.14 -44.32 -15.48
CA LYS A 589 -30.53 -44.40 -15.02
C LYS A 589 -30.55 -44.17 -13.51
N PRO A 590 -31.73 -43.87 -12.90
CA PRO A 590 -31.83 -43.91 -11.43
C PRO A 590 -31.42 -45.31 -10.93
N ILE A 591 -30.46 -45.36 -10.01
CA ILE A 591 -29.92 -46.60 -9.47
C ILE A 591 -30.24 -46.61 -7.98
N PRO A 592 -30.98 -47.65 -7.49
CA PRO A 592 -31.04 -47.95 -6.07
C PRO A 592 -29.61 -48.23 -5.57
N SER A 593 -29.21 -47.67 -4.49
CA SER A 593 -27.83 -47.79 -4.03
C SER A 593 -27.71 -48.28 -2.58
N ASN A 594 -26.49 -48.52 -2.13
CA ASN A 594 -26.16 -48.77 -0.74
C ASN A 594 -25.68 -47.50 -0.02
N ILE A 595 -26.08 -46.32 -0.50
CA ILE A 595 -25.55 -45.03 0.02
C ILE A 595 -26.71 -44.18 0.52
N ILE A 596 -26.48 -43.53 1.69
CA ILE A 596 -27.29 -42.42 2.18
C ILE A 596 -26.31 -41.26 2.43
N ILE A 597 -26.59 -40.10 1.82
CA ILE A 597 -25.78 -38.93 1.98
C ILE A 597 -26.51 -37.90 2.85
N LYS A 598 -25.88 -37.46 3.90
CA LYS A 598 -26.40 -36.40 4.77
C LYS A 598 -25.58 -35.13 4.59
N ASN A 599 -26.24 -34.01 4.38
CA ASN A 599 -25.65 -32.71 4.53
C ASN A 599 -25.79 -32.27 6.00
N ILE A 600 -24.69 -32.36 6.75
CA ILE A 600 -24.71 -32.09 8.21
C ILE A 600 -24.73 -30.63 8.53
N THR A 601 -24.24 -29.77 7.62
CA THR A 601 -24.26 -28.31 7.77
C THR A 601 -25.69 -27.75 7.76
N GLU A 602 -26.54 -28.26 6.86
CA GLU A 602 -27.94 -27.81 6.69
C GLU A 602 -28.98 -28.76 7.31
N GLY A 603 -28.51 -29.88 7.88
CA GLY A 603 -29.41 -30.87 8.49
C GLY A 603 -30.28 -31.66 7.52
N ILE A 604 -29.83 -31.86 6.27
CA ILE A 604 -30.55 -32.61 5.26
C ILE A 604 -30.13 -34.08 5.34
N ASN A 605 -31.04 -34.95 5.72
CA ASN A 605 -30.75 -36.37 5.95
C ASN A 605 -30.66 -37.23 4.67
N HIS A 606 -31.16 -36.77 3.54
CA HIS A 606 -31.15 -37.46 2.26
C HIS A 606 -30.78 -36.47 1.17
N PHE A 607 -29.50 -36.25 1.01
CA PHE A 607 -28.97 -35.32 -0.01
C PHE A 607 -28.92 -36.05 -1.37
N GLN A 608 -29.27 -35.35 -2.43
CA GLN A 608 -29.33 -35.94 -3.77
C GLN A 608 -27.97 -36.13 -4.37
N PHE A 609 -27.79 -37.18 -5.13
CA PHE A 609 -26.57 -37.49 -5.86
C PHE A 609 -26.86 -38.17 -7.19
N ILE A 610 -25.90 -38.18 -8.08
CA ILE A 610 -25.85 -38.98 -9.29
C ILE A 610 -24.83 -40.08 -9.01
N PHE A 611 -25.15 -41.32 -9.38
CA PHE A 611 -24.30 -42.47 -9.17
C PHE A 611 -23.79 -43.01 -10.52
N ARG A 612 -22.48 -43.13 -10.63
CA ARG A 612 -21.83 -43.82 -11.73
C ARG A 612 -21.31 -45.14 -11.21
N ASP A 613 -22.05 -46.19 -11.49
CA ASP A 613 -21.77 -47.57 -11.16
C ASP A 613 -21.06 -48.19 -12.36
N GLU A 614 -19.78 -48.45 -12.28
CA GLU A 614 -18.97 -48.92 -13.41
C GLU A 614 -19.11 -50.43 -13.64
N ASN A 615 -19.44 -51.18 -12.60
CA ASN A 615 -19.57 -52.63 -12.65
C ASN A 615 -21.02 -53.13 -12.65
N GLU A 616 -22.00 -52.23 -12.58
CA GLU A 616 -23.45 -52.49 -12.63
C GLU A 616 -23.95 -53.38 -11.48
N ASP A 617 -23.35 -53.28 -10.28
CA ASP A 617 -23.73 -54.09 -9.11
C ASP A 617 -24.61 -53.35 -8.08
N GLU A 618 -24.94 -52.07 -8.31
CA GLU A 618 -25.75 -51.22 -7.44
C GLU A 618 -25.10 -50.95 -6.07
N ILE A 619 -23.78 -51.22 -5.92
CA ILE A 619 -23.01 -51.06 -4.69
C ILE A 619 -21.90 -50.05 -4.93
N PHE A 620 -21.80 -49.04 -4.11
CA PHE A 620 -20.68 -48.07 -4.18
C PHE A 620 -19.39 -48.73 -3.71
N ASN A 621 -18.49 -48.98 -4.65
CA ASN A 621 -17.21 -49.65 -4.39
C ASN A 621 -16.06 -49.05 -5.19
N ALA A 622 -14.89 -49.67 -5.20
CA ALA A 622 -13.71 -49.13 -5.90
C ALA A 622 -13.92 -49.09 -7.42
N GLY A 623 -13.72 -47.92 -7.98
CA GLY A 623 -13.95 -47.63 -9.41
C GLY A 623 -15.20 -46.83 -9.67
N ASP A 624 -16.14 -46.81 -8.76
CA ASP A 624 -17.37 -46.05 -8.84
C ASP A 624 -17.20 -44.59 -8.43
N ALA A 625 -18.16 -43.79 -8.81
CA ALA A 625 -18.19 -42.38 -8.39
C ALA A 625 -19.62 -41.88 -8.13
N ILE A 626 -19.75 -41.08 -7.11
CA ILE A 626 -20.94 -40.31 -6.81
C ILE A 626 -20.70 -38.82 -7.03
N PHE A 627 -21.74 -38.12 -7.45
CA PHE A 627 -21.68 -36.67 -7.68
C PHE A 627 -22.81 -36.04 -6.89
N LEU A 628 -22.48 -35.18 -5.95
CA LEU A 628 -23.45 -34.46 -5.13
C LEU A 628 -24.27 -33.53 -6.02
N ALA A 629 -25.58 -33.55 -5.92
CA ALA A 629 -26.47 -32.79 -6.77
C ALA A 629 -27.55 -32.05 -5.97
N PHE A 630 -27.91 -30.85 -6.43
CA PHE A 630 -28.89 -29.98 -5.80
C PHE A 630 -29.62 -29.13 -6.86
N GLY A 631 -30.65 -28.39 -6.49
CA GLY A 631 -31.42 -27.54 -7.38
C GLY A 631 -30.71 -26.22 -7.73
N ASP A 632 -31.49 -25.22 -8.11
CA ASP A 632 -31.00 -23.91 -8.55
C ASP A 632 -30.40 -23.03 -7.42
N SER A 633 -30.64 -23.39 -6.17
CA SER A 633 -30.11 -22.71 -4.98
C SER A 633 -29.70 -23.72 -3.91
N LEU A 634 -28.87 -23.26 -2.96
CA LEU A 634 -28.43 -24.09 -1.85
C LEU A 634 -29.62 -24.55 -0.99
N GLY A 635 -29.57 -25.81 -0.51
CA GLY A 635 -30.67 -26.45 0.22
C GLY A 635 -31.84 -26.89 -0.61
N LYS A 636 -31.94 -26.51 -1.88
CA LYS A 636 -33.03 -26.89 -2.75
C LYS A 636 -32.76 -28.20 -3.48
N ARG A 637 -33.74 -29.10 -3.50
CA ARG A 637 -33.66 -30.33 -4.25
C ARG A 637 -33.83 -30.07 -5.74
N ALA A 638 -33.10 -30.81 -6.57
CA ALA A 638 -33.35 -30.88 -8.00
C ALA A 638 -34.61 -31.68 -8.30
N GLU A 639 -35.45 -31.23 -9.23
CA GLU A 639 -36.62 -31.94 -9.69
C GLU A 639 -36.25 -33.03 -10.70
N GLY A 640 -35.10 -32.89 -11.35
CA GLY A 640 -34.55 -33.84 -12.27
C GLY A 640 -33.21 -33.45 -12.86
N PHE A 641 -32.77 -34.14 -13.89
CA PHE A 641 -31.46 -33.82 -14.52
C PHE A 641 -31.36 -32.41 -15.11
N SER A 642 -32.48 -31.86 -15.60
CA SER A 642 -32.45 -30.55 -16.31
C SER A 642 -32.15 -29.39 -15.44
N ASP A 643 -32.50 -29.44 -14.16
CA ASP A 643 -32.34 -28.39 -13.19
C ASP A 643 -31.24 -28.68 -12.15
N ALA A 644 -30.72 -29.93 -12.14
CA ALA A 644 -29.67 -30.32 -11.21
C ALA A 644 -28.37 -29.54 -11.46
N LYS A 645 -27.82 -29.01 -10.39
CA LYS A 645 -26.44 -28.51 -10.28
C LYS A 645 -25.60 -29.61 -9.66
N VAL A 646 -24.38 -29.77 -10.13
CA VAL A 646 -23.45 -30.79 -9.63
C VAL A 646 -22.31 -30.12 -8.88
N SER A 647 -22.02 -30.67 -7.71
CA SER A 647 -20.92 -30.21 -6.86
C SER A 647 -19.83 -31.30 -6.80
N TRP A 648 -19.46 -31.71 -5.61
CA TRP A 648 -18.35 -32.63 -5.37
C TRP A 648 -18.54 -33.97 -6.04
N SER A 649 -17.49 -34.51 -6.66
CA SER A 649 -17.35 -35.91 -7.05
C SER A 649 -16.59 -36.66 -5.96
N ILE A 650 -17.07 -37.84 -5.62
CA ILE A 650 -16.51 -38.68 -4.59
C ILE A 650 -16.35 -40.08 -5.19
N SER A 651 -15.14 -40.62 -5.12
CA SER A 651 -14.84 -41.96 -5.60
C SER A 651 -13.93 -42.71 -4.62
N LEU A 652 -14.11 -44.05 -4.62
CA LEU A 652 -13.26 -44.93 -3.80
C LEU A 652 -12.08 -45.42 -4.63
N VAL A 653 -10.89 -45.27 -4.14
CA VAL A 653 -9.66 -45.69 -4.79
C VAL A 653 -8.86 -46.59 -3.85
N LYS A 654 -8.34 -47.69 -4.37
CA LYS A 654 -7.40 -48.53 -3.58
C LYS A 654 -6.14 -47.74 -3.28
N ASP A 655 -5.66 -47.82 -2.03
CA ASP A 655 -4.36 -47.27 -1.69
C ASP A 655 -3.25 -48.18 -2.24
N THR A 656 -2.59 -47.74 -3.30
CA THR A 656 -1.51 -48.48 -3.94
C THR A 656 -0.23 -48.63 -3.10
N THR A 657 -0.15 -47.94 -1.97
CA THR A 657 0.96 -48.06 -1.02
C THR A 657 0.78 -49.21 -0.05
N ILE A 658 -0.43 -49.76 0.03
CA ILE A 658 -0.82 -50.88 0.87
C ILE A 658 -0.84 -52.16 0.05
N ALA A 659 -0.30 -53.29 0.58
CA ALA A 659 -0.37 -54.56 -0.10
C ALA A 659 -1.82 -55.05 -0.28
N GLU A 660 -2.11 -55.76 -1.37
CA GLU A 660 -3.47 -56.22 -1.68
C GLU A 660 -4.13 -57.00 -0.54
N GLU A 661 -3.33 -57.82 0.20
CA GLU A 661 -3.80 -58.60 1.34
C GLU A 661 -4.13 -57.76 2.58
N ASP A 662 -3.63 -56.54 2.67
CA ASP A 662 -3.83 -55.63 3.79
C ASP A 662 -4.93 -54.58 3.46
N GLN A 663 -5.51 -54.62 2.26
CA GLN A 663 -6.60 -53.73 1.87
C GLN A 663 -7.86 -54.08 2.66
N ILE A 664 -8.45 -53.09 3.33
CA ILE A 664 -9.68 -53.26 4.09
C ILE A 664 -10.79 -52.55 3.28
N HIS A 665 -11.67 -53.38 2.68
CA HIS A 665 -12.78 -52.88 1.90
C HIS A 665 -13.78 -52.12 2.79
N PRO A 666 -14.41 -51.06 2.28
CA PRO A 666 -15.53 -50.44 2.95
C PRO A 666 -16.69 -51.45 3.11
N GLU A 667 -17.29 -51.47 4.32
CA GLU A 667 -18.42 -52.37 4.65
C GLU A 667 -19.64 -51.51 5.01
N PHE A 668 -20.83 -52.14 5.03
CA PHE A 668 -22.02 -51.44 5.52
C PHE A 668 -21.93 -51.16 7.03
N GLY A 669 -22.28 -49.96 7.38
CA GLY A 669 -22.04 -49.37 8.72
C GLY A 669 -20.88 -48.35 8.73
N ASP A 670 -20.00 -48.40 7.73
CA ASP A 670 -18.94 -47.40 7.59
C ASP A 670 -19.50 -46.04 7.20
N ILE A 671 -18.88 -44.98 7.75
CA ILE A 671 -19.29 -43.60 7.48
C ILE A 671 -18.05 -42.77 7.08
N PHE A 672 -18.12 -42.17 5.93
CA PHE A 672 -17.10 -41.23 5.47
C PHE A 672 -17.61 -39.81 5.57
N ARG A 673 -16.79 -38.91 6.13
CA ARG A 673 -17.06 -37.48 6.20
C ARG A 673 -16.28 -36.73 5.13
N VAL A 674 -16.96 -35.87 4.38
CA VAL A 674 -16.36 -34.85 3.51
C VAL A 674 -16.58 -33.51 4.16
N SER A 675 -15.50 -32.86 4.56
CA SER A 675 -15.51 -31.50 5.11
C SER A 675 -15.07 -30.50 4.06
N SER A 676 -15.67 -29.33 4.07
CA SER A 676 -15.32 -28.25 3.15
C SER A 676 -14.94 -26.98 3.91
N LYS A 677 -14.04 -26.22 3.33
CA LYS A 677 -13.80 -24.82 3.69
C LYS A 677 -14.92 -23.98 3.11
N LYS A 678 -15.47 -23.10 3.94
CA LYS A 678 -16.70 -22.36 3.65
C LYS A 678 -16.48 -20.87 3.88
N PRO A 679 -16.58 -20.02 2.84
CA PRO A 679 -16.60 -18.57 3.01
C PRO A 679 -17.74 -18.12 3.95
N PHE A 680 -17.53 -17.02 4.64
CA PHE A 680 -18.62 -16.37 5.38
C PHE A 680 -19.71 -15.89 4.45
N ARG A 681 -20.96 -15.98 4.91
CA ARG A 681 -22.16 -15.70 4.14
C ARG A 681 -23.08 -14.73 4.84
N ASN A 682 -24.08 -14.31 4.08
CA ASN A 682 -25.10 -13.40 4.58
C ASN A 682 -25.81 -13.96 5.83
N GLY A 683 -25.77 -13.17 6.90
CA GLY A 683 -26.38 -13.49 8.21
C GLY A 683 -25.47 -14.23 9.19
N GLU A 684 -24.27 -14.62 8.80
CA GLU A 684 -23.28 -15.14 9.74
C GLU A 684 -22.64 -14.03 10.55
N TYR A 685 -22.20 -14.33 11.75
CA TYR A 685 -21.58 -13.31 12.61
C TYR A 685 -20.67 -13.90 13.68
N PHE A 686 -19.74 -13.10 14.14
CA PHE A 686 -19.04 -13.24 15.42
C PHE A 686 -19.58 -12.22 16.42
N GLN A 687 -19.77 -12.64 17.67
CA GLN A 687 -20.16 -11.73 18.74
C GLN A 687 -19.21 -11.88 19.93
N PHE A 688 -18.83 -10.76 20.52
CA PHE A 688 -17.95 -10.69 21.67
C PHE A 688 -18.30 -9.49 22.57
N THR A 689 -17.79 -9.50 23.79
CA THR A 689 -17.94 -8.39 24.74
C THR A 689 -16.57 -7.89 25.17
N SER A 690 -16.48 -6.63 25.52
CA SER A 690 -15.27 -6.01 26.06
C SER A 690 -15.45 -5.55 27.49
N THR A 691 -14.38 -5.65 28.26
CA THR A 691 -14.23 -5.06 29.59
C THR A 691 -13.09 -4.05 29.54
N ALA A 692 -13.34 -2.81 29.94
CA ALA A 692 -12.30 -1.79 30.03
C ALA A 692 -11.28 -2.13 31.12
N GLN A 693 -10.13 -1.50 31.05
CA GLN A 693 -9.16 -1.58 32.15
C GLN A 693 -9.75 -1.07 33.45
N LEU A 694 -9.40 -1.71 34.56
CA LEU A 694 -9.95 -1.45 35.88
C LEU A 694 -8.84 -1.27 36.90
N PHE A 695 -9.17 -0.63 38.01
CA PHE A 695 -8.32 -0.54 39.18
C PHE A 695 -8.84 -1.49 40.30
N ASP A 696 -7.98 -2.38 40.76
CA ASP A 696 -8.24 -3.25 41.91
C ASP A 696 -7.35 -2.85 43.09
N ARG A 697 -7.98 -2.37 44.14
CA ARG A 697 -7.27 -1.94 45.34
C ARG A 697 -6.55 -3.10 46.07
N THR A 698 -7.13 -4.30 46.06
CA THR A 698 -6.51 -5.47 46.70
C THR A 698 -5.24 -5.87 45.97
N LEU A 699 -5.29 -5.82 44.66
CA LEU A 699 -4.12 -6.03 43.79
C LEU A 699 -3.07 -4.95 44.02
N ALA A 700 -3.47 -3.67 44.07
CA ALA A 700 -2.58 -2.55 44.33
C ALA A 700 -1.77 -2.68 45.62
N VAL A 701 -2.44 -3.14 46.73
CA VAL A 701 -1.76 -3.39 48.01
C VAL A 701 -0.70 -4.50 47.89
N ARG A 702 -0.97 -5.54 47.11
CA ARG A 702 -0.01 -6.66 46.91
C ARG A 702 1.17 -6.20 46.02
N GLU A 703 0.89 -5.36 45.07
CA GLU A 703 1.88 -4.88 44.08
C GLU A 703 2.79 -3.77 44.62
N LEU A 704 2.50 -3.20 45.80
CA LEU A 704 3.43 -2.28 46.44
C LEU A 704 4.84 -2.85 46.61
N ASP A 705 4.96 -4.18 46.72
CA ASP A 705 6.25 -4.85 46.78
C ASP A 705 7.02 -4.82 45.45
N ASN A 706 6.36 -4.63 44.34
CA ASN A 706 6.97 -4.55 43.00
C ASN A 706 7.58 -3.17 42.73
N ILE A 707 7.32 -2.16 43.56
CA ILE A 707 7.88 -0.83 43.41
C ILE A 707 9.38 -0.90 43.46
N THR A 708 10.03 -0.54 42.37
CA THR A 708 11.47 -0.56 42.16
C THR A 708 11.98 0.72 41.53
N VAL A 709 13.30 0.89 41.56
CA VAL A 709 13.98 2.03 40.91
C VAL A 709 14.87 1.46 39.81
N VAL A 710 14.80 2.08 38.63
CA VAL A 710 15.53 1.62 37.43
C VAL A 710 16.29 2.80 36.82
N PRO A 711 17.59 2.64 36.58
CA PRO A 711 18.48 1.55 36.99
C PRO A 711 18.83 1.66 38.47
N ASN A 712 19.03 0.54 39.10
CA ASN A 712 19.52 0.49 40.46
C ASN A 712 20.54 -0.68 40.63
N PRO A 713 21.84 -0.38 40.80
CA PRO A 713 22.43 0.96 40.96
C PRO A 713 22.44 1.80 39.67
N TYR A 714 22.34 3.13 39.83
CA TYR A 714 22.65 4.05 38.74
C TYR A 714 24.15 4.26 38.68
N VAL A 715 24.79 3.88 37.54
CA VAL A 715 26.26 3.88 37.38
C VAL A 715 26.68 4.86 36.30
N GLY A 716 27.01 6.07 36.67
CA GLY A 716 27.54 7.12 35.78
C GLY A 716 26.56 7.66 34.77
N ALA A 717 25.93 6.83 34.00
CA ALA A 717 24.91 7.15 33.02
C ALA A 717 23.99 5.95 32.80
N ALA A 718 22.77 6.19 32.36
CA ALA A 718 21.85 5.14 31.90
C ALA A 718 21.89 5.01 30.37
N SER A 719 21.54 3.86 29.85
CA SER A 719 21.56 3.58 28.40
C SER A 719 20.64 4.49 27.58
N TRP A 720 19.60 5.04 28.21
CA TRP A 720 18.63 5.96 27.60
C TRP A 720 18.95 7.43 27.74
N GLU A 721 20.09 7.77 28.38
CA GLU A 721 20.50 9.15 28.47
C GLU A 721 21.18 9.58 27.16
N PRO A 722 20.74 10.71 26.56
CA PRO A 722 21.34 11.15 25.30
C PRO A 722 22.83 11.44 25.48
N THR A 723 23.65 10.93 24.58
CA THR A 723 25.08 11.23 24.52
C THR A 723 25.26 12.67 24.08
N SER A 724 25.37 13.60 25.06
CA SER A 724 25.54 15.00 24.79
C SER A 724 27.01 15.30 24.49
N ASN A 725 27.31 15.87 23.34
CA ASN A 725 28.62 16.44 23.00
C ASN A 725 28.81 17.86 23.54
N THR A 726 27.87 18.40 24.30
CA THR A 726 27.93 19.73 24.89
C THR A 726 28.48 19.64 26.29
N ALA A 727 29.38 20.58 26.64
CA ALA A 727 29.88 20.75 28.01
C ALA A 727 28.71 21.14 28.93
N GLY A 728 28.26 20.24 29.76
CA GLY A 728 27.17 20.44 30.70
C GLY A 728 26.71 19.16 31.36
N ARG A 729 25.86 19.28 32.37
CA ARG A 729 25.14 18.13 32.94
C ARG A 729 24.09 17.64 31.94
N GLY A 730 24.30 16.49 31.31
CA GLY A 730 23.26 15.83 30.50
C GLY A 730 22.01 15.54 31.34
N GLU A 731 20.88 15.22 30.69
CA GLU A 731 19.71 14.74 31.40
C GLU A 731 20.03 13.43 32.12
N ARG A 732 20.17 13.48 33.44
CA ARG A 732 20.36 12.33 34.31
C ARG A 732 19.07 12.05 35.03
N ARG A 733 18.59 10.82 34.89
CA ARG A 733 17.34 10.42 35.55
C ARG A 733 17.30 8.93 35.83
N ILE A 734 16.59 8.62 36.91
CA ILE A 734 16.16 7.29 37.26
C ILE A 734 14.63 7.27 37.33
N PHE A 735 14.05 6.09 37.19
CA PHE A 735 12.60 5.94 37.22
C PHE A 735 12.18 5.10 38.41
N PHE A 736 11.16 5.55 39.12
CA PHE A 736 10.38 4.75 40.04
C PHE A 736 9.32 4.04 39.19
N THR A 737 9.15 2.74 39.31
CA THR A 737 8.23 1.93 38.48
C THR A 737 7.25 1.16 39.35
N HIS A 738 6.12 0.74 38.77
CA HIS A 738 5.01 0.05 39.46
C HIS A 738 4.39 0.88 40.57
N LEU A 739 4.41 2.19 40.45
CA LEU A 739 3.80 3.12 41.40
C LEU A 739 2.27 3.02 41.32
N PRO A 740 1.55 3.19 42.47
CA PRO A 740 0.12 3.52 42.39
C PRO A 740 -0.10 4.84 41.68
N SER A 741 -1.25 4.99 40.99
CA SER A 741 -1.58 6.18 40.18
C SER A 741 -1.57 7.49 40.96
N GLU A 742 -1.71 7.41 42.27
CA GLU A 742 -1.57 8.56 43.18
C GLU A 742 -0.67 8.18 44.36
N CYS A 743 0.50 8.79 44.47
CA CYS A 743 1.41 8.57 45.58
C CYS A 743 2.40 9.72 45.79
N THR A 744 2.98 9.79 46.97
CA THR A 744 4.06 10.70 47.32
C THR A 744 5.35 9.90 47.50
N ILE A 745 6.42 10.27 46.80
CA ILE A 745 7.75 9.67 46.91
C ILE A 745 8.65 10.61 47.68
N ARG A 746 9.20 10.18 48.82
CA ARG A 746 10.16 10.95 49.61
C ARG A 746 11.50 10.25 49.62
N ILE A 747 12.53 10.98 49.33
CA ILE A 747 13.91 10.47 49.20
C ILE A 747 14.76 11.03 50.34
N TYR A 748 15.52 10.14 51.00
CA TYR A 748 16.36 10.47 52.16
C TYR A 748 17.76 9.92 51.97
N THR A 749 18.75 10.58 52.59
CA THR A 749 20.07 9.98 52.81
C THR A 749 19.96 8.85 53.86
N LEU A 750 20.99 7.98 53.96
CA LEU A 750 21.05 6.95 55.04
C LEU A 750 21.01 7.56 56.45
N ALA A 751 21.42 8.81 56.61
CA ALA A 751 21.34 9.54 57.87
C ALA A 751 19.96 10.14 58.18
N GLY A 752 18.95 9.89 57.30
CA GLY A 752 17.58 10.37 57.44
C GLY A 752 17.38 11.85 57.04
N LYS A 753 18.36 12.46 56.37
CA LYS A 753 18.18 13.84 55.85
C LYS A 753 17.33 13.79 54.57
N HIS A 754 16.26 14.59 54.56
CA HIS A 754 15.38 14.72 53.41
C HIS A 754 16.09 15.33 52.22
N VAL A 755 15.99 14.72 51.07
CA VAL A 755 16.64 15.10 49.80
C VAL A 755 15.62 15.68 48.82
N GLU A 756 14.51 14.95 48.55
CA GLU A 756 13.49 15.36 47.57
C GLU A 756 12.13 14.79 47.92
N THR A 757 11.06 15.45 47.48
CA THR A 757 9.71 14.96 47.45
C THR A 757 9.14 15.09 46.07
N ILE A 758 8.60 13.99 45.55
CA ILE A 758 7.98 13.91 44.23
C ILE A 758 6.52 13.49 44.43
N GLU A 759 5.61 14.29 43.94
CA GLU A 759 4.17 13.94 43.91
C GLU A 759 3.86 13.32 42.55
N HIS A 760 3.33 12.08 42.60
CA HIS A 760 2.97 11.34 41.40
C HIS A 760 1.45 11.29 41.26
N TYR A 761 0.96 11.75 40.12
CA TYR A 761 -0.44 11.67 39.68
C TYR A 761 -0.48 11.23 38.24
N SER A 762 -1.06 10.08 38.00
CA SER A 762 -1.08 9.47 36.66
C SER A 762 -2.37 8.71 36.37
N THR A 763 -2.51 8.22 35.14
CA THR A 763 -3.56 7.25 34.81
C THR A 763 -3.18 5.85 35.32
N ILE A 764 -4.14 4.93 35.32
CA ILE A 764 -3.89 3.54 35.73
C ILE A 764 -2.94 2.79 34.79
N SER A 765 -2.76 3.28 33.59
CA SER A 765 -1.81 2.78 32.59
C SER A 765 -0.37 3.30 32.81
N ASP A 766 -0.15 4.18 33.77
CA ASP A 766 1.15 4.81 34.00
C ASP A 766 1.56 4.69 35.48
N GLY A 767 2.42 3.74 35.76
CA GLY A 767 3.00 3.54 37.07
C GLY A 767 4.45 3.98 37.18
N GLN A 768 4.87 5.00 36.40
CA GLN A 768 6.27 5.40 36.34
C GLN A 768 6.45 6.89 36.64
N GLU A 769 7.45 7.22 37.44
CA GLU A 769 7.82 8.60 37.76
C GLU A 769 9.34 8.81 37.67
N ALA A 770 9.76 9.89 37.07
CA ALA A 770 11.17 10.21 36.86
C ALA A 770 11.74 11.09 37.98
N TRP A 771 12.94 10.77 38.43
CA TRP A 771 13.74 11.68 39.27
C TRP A 771 15.03 12.06 38.56
N ASN A 772 15.23 13.34 38.39
CA ASN A 772 16.38 13.92 37.69
C ASN A 772 17.68 13.97 38.52
N LEU A 773 17.76 13.27 39.63
CA LEU A 773 18.92 13.21 40.54
C LEU A 773 19.36 14.58 41.08
N VAL A 774 18.39 15.48 41.31
CA VAL A 774 18.58 16.78 41.89
C VAL A 774 17.85 16.82 43.24
N SER A 775 18.44 17.49 44.21
CA SER A 775 17.80 17.73 45.50
C SER A 775 16.78 18.85 45.41
N LYS A 776 15.87 18.95 46.37
CA LYS A 776 14.90 20.04 46.53
C LYS A 776 15.52 21.48 46.49
N ASP A 777 16.80 21.55 46.77
CA ASP A 777 17.57 22.82 46.73
C ASP A 777 18.22 23.09 45.36
N GLY A 778 17.89 22.28 44.34
CA GLY A 778 18.38 22.39 42.96
C GLY A 778 19.86 21.96 42.77
N MET A 779 20.43 21.23 43.74
CA MET A 779 21.82 20.76 43.67
C MET A 779 21.88 19.27 43.27
N ASP A 780 22.92 18.92 42.51
CA ASP A 780 23.22 17.52 42.21
C ASP A 780 23.45 16.73 43.51
N ILE A 781 22.87 15.50 43.51
CA ILE A 781 23.07 14.62 44.67
C ILE A 781 24.47 14.01 44.68
N ALA A 782 24.92 13.63 45.85
CA ALA A 782 26.19 12.95 46.04
C ALA A 782 26.05 11.44 45.74
N PHE A 783 27.19 10.79 45.45
CA PHE A 783 27.24 9.34 45.39
C PHE A 783 26.95 8.72 46.72
N GLY A 784 26.27 7.59 46.72
CA GLY A 784 25.90 6.87 47.92
C GLY A 784 24.63 6.11 47.83
N ILE A 785 24.21 5.58 48.94
CA ILE A 785 22.94 4.89 49.07
C ILE A 785 21.90 5.87 49.64
N TYR A 786 20.74 5.86 49.02
CA TYR A 786 19.56 6.63 49.43
C TYR A 786 18.42 5.67 49.80
N VAL A 787 17.54 6.16 50.65
CA VAL A 787 16.31 5.45 51.06
C VAL A 787 15.15 6.23 50.45
N TYR A 788 14.24 5.53 49.79
CA TYR A 788 13.00 6.11 49.32
C TYR A 788 11.82 5.57 50.11
N HIS A 789 10.81 6.38 50.31
CA HIS A 789 9.55 6.05 50.92
C HIS A 789 8.43 6.51 50.00
N VAL A 790 7.66 5.56 49.49
CA VAL A 790 6.47 5.77 48.70
C VAL A 790 5.28 5.63 49.60
N TYR A 791 4.42 6.61 49.66
CA TYR A 791 3.17 6.60 50.42
C TYR A 791 1.99 6.81 49.45
N ALA A 792 1.09 5.85 49.37
CA ALA A 792 -0.11 5.90 48.55
C ALA A 792 -1.36 5.94 49.45
N PRO A 793 -2.15 7.03 49.41
CA PRO A 793 -3.33 7.18 50.24
C PRO A 793 -4.33 6.02 50.07
N GLY A 794 -4.68 5.38 51.18
CA GLY A 794 -5.66 4.29 51.16
C GLY A 794 -5.19 2.97 50.57
N ILE A 795 -3.96 2.85 50.08
CA ILE A 795 -3.31 1.64 49.55
C ILE A 795 -2.27 1.14 50.54
N GLY A 796 -1.29 1.98 50.87
CA GLY A 796 -0.22 1.60 51.80
C GLY A 796 1.06 2.38 51.57
N GLU A 797 2.17 1.82 52.07
CA GLU A 797 3.48 2.45 51.94
C GLU A 797 4.57 1.43 51.60
N LYS A 798 5.61 1.86 50.92
CA LYS A 798 6.80 1.05 50.57
C LYS A 798 8.06 1.83 50.89
N ILE A 799 9.01 1.17 51.54
CA ILE A 799 10.35 1.70 51.77
C ILE A 799 11.35 0.85 50.98
N GLY A 800 12.19 1.48 50.25
CA GLY A 800 13.26 0.81 49.51
C GLY A 800 14.57 1.59 49.49
N ARG A 801 15.57 1.04 48.79
CA ARG A 801 16.91 1.62 48.70
C ARG A 801 17.34 1.74 47.25
N LEU A 802 18.07 2.79 46.95
CA LEU A 802 18.70 2.99 45.66
C LEU A 802 20.17 3.40 45.84
N ALA A 803 20.99 3.05 44.91
CA ALA A 803 22.40 3.38 44.94
C ALA A 803 22.77 4.20 43.69
N ILE A 804 23.52 5.31 43.96
CA ILE A 804 24.09 6.16 42.92
C ILE A 804 25.61 5.97 42.98
N ILE A 805 26.17 5.52 41.90
CA ILE A 805 27.59 5.24 41.72
C ILE A 805 28.08 6.07 40.53
N LYS A 806 29.25 6.68 40.64
CA LYS A 806 29.81 7.48 39.56
C LYS A 806 30.71 6.67 38.64
#